data_0a720b9453f683aff1bef932d61ea69d
#
_entry.id   0a720b9453f683aff1bef932d61ea69d
#
_cell.length_a   1.000
_cell.length_b   1.000
_cell.length_c   1.000
_cell.angle_alpha   90.00
_cell.angle_beta   90.00
_cell.angle_gamma   90.00
#
_symmetry.space_group_name_H-M   'P 1'
#
loop_
_entity.id
_entity.type
_entity.pdbx_description
1 polymer ?
#
loop_
_entity_poly.entity_id
_entity_poly.type
_entity_poly.pdbx_seq_one_letter_code
_entity_poly.pdbx_strand_id
1 'polypeptide(L)'
;MKVKNQKCIRRLSYKSLWATRKRNVIAIFAIALTTLLFTSLFTILMSLNESYETYNFRQVGGYSDGTFKELSEEQVEKISAHPGIREAGERIVCGFCTTGVFGKVPAEVSYMDKNCTKWSYATPTTGREPEKSNEIAMDTVALKLLGVTPELGAKVTIEYQAGDRTNEGFQETDTFILSGYWEYDDLMPVHYINVSKDYVKSLEEKWMASGEKAFRRDLNVMLPSKLNIEQQMQKIDTDLGYDWNTRDQENSARIGVNWGLTASQLNAGMDPELLAAIAAFLLLVIFTGYLIIYNIFQISVTGDIRFYGLLKTIGTTPRQLKRMIRQQAFLLCVVGIPAGLLLGYGIGAWLTPIVLKGTTVVGTHVTISSSPVIFAGSAIFAVITVFLSCTKPGKMAAKVSPVEATKYTECVSVKKKRRSSHGAKVYQMAFANLGRNKKKTVLVVISLALSVTLLNVLCSFVGGFDTEKYISQRTCADFIVSSTDYFRYNDADEYISEETIAEIQENTSETVSGSGYMTDMSTMVWMDTEQYKKMAVPYLGEEELEEKVKYYEKRGSEIKTPTILEGLDEALFEKVTVLDGELDPLFDENINAIAIRVETDDYGNVENIERYPKVGDTLTMVYQNMYGIDTRTGEPADPATTPEEYVEIREEEPREVDYTVCALVEVPYAMTFRYSGSGYDTILPAERMKEDCGAELIRKYYLFDTPDMEAENAAERYLAELTAGDTSVLMYESKASIRSEFEQFQKMFFLLGGVLCAIIGLVGVLNFFNAIMTGILSRKREFAVLQSVGMTNRQLKQMLVQEGLFYTAGSVVVAFLLSLVCGPLSGDMMEKMFWFCTYHFTILPVIAMLPVFAVLGCLIPAVLYQAGRRQSIVERLREAE
;
A
#
# COMPACT_ATOMS: atom_id res chain seq x y z
N MET A 1 17.76 -14.72 55.39
CA MET A 1 16.84 -13.61 55.78
C MET A 1 16.44 -12.83 54.53
N LYS A 2 15.14 -12.82 54.18
CA LYS A 2 14.60 -11.95 53.11
C LYS A 2 14.26 -10.59 53.66
N VAL A 3 15.22 -9.67 53.75
CA VAL A 3 14.97 -8.30 54.18
C VAL A 3 14.16 -7.56 53.07
N LYS A 4 12.88 -7.40 53.27
CA LYS A 4 11.92 -6.70 52.41
C LYS A 4 11.93 -5.17 52.63
N ASN A 5 13.10 -4.49 52.51
CA ASN A 5 13.13 -3.04 52.72
C ASN A 5 12.93 -2.28 51.41
N GLN A 6 11.73 -2.39 50.80
CA GLN A 6 11.38 -1.76 49.54
C GLN A 6 11.42 -0.24 49.56
N LYS A 7 11.00 0.37 50.68
CA LYS A 7 10.98 1.84 50.85
C LYS A 7 12.40 2.42 50.80
N CYS A 8 13.39 1.75 51.43
CA CYS A 8 14.79 2.16 51.44
C CYS A 8 15.39 2.10 50.02
N ILE A 9 15.16 1.02 49.28
CA ILE A 9 15.67 0.86 47.91
C ILE A 9 15.08 1.94 46.98
N ARG A 10 13.77 2.23 47.09
CA ARG A 10 13.13 3.34 46.34
C ARG A 10 13.77 4.68 46.63
N ARG A 11 13.95 5.01 47.91
CA ARG A 11 14.54 6.29 48.34
C ARG A 11 16.01 6.41 47.87
N LEU A 12 16.75 5.32 47.91
CA LEU A 12 18.12 5.26 47.46
C LEU A 12 18.21 5.42 45.91
N SER A 13 17.35 4.74 45.17
CA SER A 13 17.24 4.86 43.69
C SER A 13 16.97 6.31 43.28
N TYR A 14 16.02 6.96 43.93
CA TYR A 14 15.66 8.36 43.66
C TYR A 14 16.80 9.33 43.96
N LYS A 15 17.44 9.23 45.16
CA LYS A 15 18.56 10.10 45.53
C LYS A 15 19.78 9.90 44.61
N SER A 16 20.07 8.68 44.22
CA SER A 16 21.15 8.36 43.28
C SER A 16 20.90 8.97 41.90
N LEU A 17 19.64 8.93 41.39
CA LEU A 17 19.27 9.61 40.13
C LEU A 17 19.53 11.12 40.20
N TRP A 18 19.11 11.78 41.31
CA TRP A 18 19.33 13.22 41.47
C TRP A 18 20.81 13.62 41.52
N ALA A 19 21.66 12.78 42.10
CA ALA A 19 23.09 13.02 42.14
C ALA A 19 23.79 13.00 40.77
N THR A 20 23.21 12.30 39.77
CA THR A 20 23.79 12.10 38.43
C THR A 20 22.95 12.77 37.32
N ARG A 21 22.38 13.96 37.53
CA ARG A 21 21.44 14.66 36.66
C ARG A 21 21.89 14.74 35.20
N LYS A 22 23.12 15.19 34.92
CA LYS A 22 23.62 15.37 33.54
C LYS A 22 23.60 14.08 32.71
N ARG A 23 23.91 12.95 33.35
CA ARG A 23 23.91 11.63 32.71
C ARG A 23 22.50 11.11 32.49
N ASN A 24 21.60 11.40 33.43
CA ASN A 24 20.20 10.97 33.34
C ASN A 24 19.41 11.70 32.23
N VAL A 25 19.73 12.98 31.96
CA VAL A 25 19.19 13.73 30.82
C VAL A 25 19.50 13.01 29.52
N ILE A 26 20.73 12.52 29.33
CA ILE A 26 21.09 11.77 28.12
C ILE A 26 20.29 10.44 28.02
N ALA A 27 20.12 9.76 29.17
CA ALA A 27 19.31 8.55 29.20
C ALA A 27 17.85 8.79 28.89
N ILE A 28 17.24 9.86 29.42
CA ILE A 28 15.88 10.29 29.10
C ILE A 28 15.77 10.61 27.60
N PHE A 29 16.72 11.34 27.06
CA PHE A 29 16.73 11.70 25.64
C PHE A 29 16.83 10.47 24.73
N ALA A 30 17.65 9.49 25.08
CA ALA A 30 17.75 8.23 24.33
C ALA A 30 16.47 7.39 24.40
N ILE A 31 15.84 7.33 25.59
CA ILE A 31 14.53 6.66 25.74
C ILE A 31 13.47 7.39 24.91
N ALA A 32 13.45 8.73 24.96
CA ALA A 32 12.54 9.54 24.18
C ALA A 32 12.72 9.34 22.67
N LEU A 33 13.95 9.31 22.17
CA LEU A 33 14.25 9.04 20.76
C LEU A 33 13.85 7.63 20.32
N THR A 34 14.09 6.62 21.14
CA THR A 34 13.66 5.26 20.87
C THR A 34 12.12 5.17 20.82
N THR A 35 11.46 5.81 21.78
CA THR A 35 9.98 5.87 21.81
C THR A 35 9.43 6.66 20.61
N LEU A 36 10.05 7.79 20.27
CA LEU A 36 9.72 8.60 19.11
C LEU A 36 9.76 7.78 17.83
N LEU A 37 10.83 6.98 17.63
CA LEU A 37 10.96 6.11 16.47
C LEU A 37 9.79 5.13 16.35
N PHE A 38 9.44 4.44 17.44
CA PHE A 38 8.30 3.52 17.44
C PHE A 38 6.98 4.26 17.22
N THR A 39 6.78 5.37 17.90
CA THR A 39 5.52 6.11 17.79
C THR A 39 5.32 6.70 16.40
N SER A 40 6.35 7.32 15.81
CA SER A 40 6.24 7.87 14.45
C SER A 40 5.97 6.78 13.43
N LEU A 41 6.64 5.62 13.54
CA LEU A 41 6.41 4.49 12.66
C LEU A 41 4.98 3.94 12.79
N PHE A 42 4.51 3.68 14.01
CA PHE A 42 3.14 3.17 14.22
C PHE A 42 2.09 4.19 13.82
N THR A 43 2.32 5.50 14.04
CA THR A 43 1.40 6.55 13.60
C THR A 43 1.27 6.54 12.08
N ILE A 44 2.39 6.50 11.35
CA ILE A 44 2.36 6.47 9.88
C ILE A 44 1.65 5.21 9.38
N LEU A 45 2.03 4.02 9.88
CA LEU A 45 1.44 2.76 9.45
C LEU A 45 -0.07 2.69 9.72
N MET A 46 -0.51 3.09 10.92
CA MET A 46 -1.92 3.09 11.26
C MET A 46 -2.71 4.14 10.47
N SER A 47 -2.11 5.31 10.23
CA SER A 47 -2.75 6.37 9.43
C SER A 47 -2.83 5.99 7.95
N LEU A 48 -1.81 5.32 7.41
CA LEU A 48 -1.85 4.75 6.06
C LEU A 48 -2.99 3.74 5.95
N ASN A 49 -3.06 2.78 6.88
CA ASN A 49 -4.11 1.77 6.88
C ASN A 49 -5.51 2.39 6.97
N GLU A 50 -5.72 3.37 7.85
CA GLU A 50 -7.00 4.06 8.03
C GLU A 50 -7.36 4.92 6.81
N SER A 51 -6.37 5.54 6.16
CA SER A 51 -6.57 6.29 4.93
C SER A 51 -6.88 5.38 3.73
N TYR A 52 -6.20 4.24 3.63
CA TYR A 52 -6.51 3.21 2.62
C TYR A 52 -7.90 2.61 2.83
N GLU A 53 -8.27 2.27 4.07
CA GLU A 53 -9.62 1.79 4.40
C GLU A 53 -10.67 2.83 3.99
N THR A 54 -10.43 4.10 4.30
CA THR A 54 -11.33 5.21 3.97
C THR A 54 -11.44 5.43 2.45
N TYR A 55 -10.32 5.32 1.72
CA TYR A 55 -10.28 5.42 0.27
C TYR A 55 -11.06 4.26 -0.38
N ASN A 56 -10.78 3.03 0.03
CA ASN A 56 -11.47 1.85 -0.50
C ASN A 56 -12.98 1.90 -0.23
N PHE A 57 -13.40 2.35 0.95
CA PHE A 57 -14.82 2.51 1.27
C PHE A 57 -15.53 3.50 0.35
N ARG A 58 -14.84 4.57 -0.06
CA ARG A 58 -15.42 5.50 -1.02
C ARG A 58 -15.52 4.90 -2.41
N GLN A 59 -14.49 4.18 -2.85
CA GLN A 59 -14.50 3.52 -4.15
C GLN A 59 -15.60 2.44 -4.29
N VAL A 60 -15.96 1.76 -3.20
CA VAL A 60 -17.05 0.78 -3.20
C VAL A 60 -18.42 1.38 -2.87
N GLY A 61 -18.50 2.70 -2.66
CA GLY A 61 -19.74 3.41 -2.40
C GLY A 61 -20.25 3.38 -0.96
N GLY A 62 -19.47 2.86 0.01
CA GLY A 62 -19.89 2.86 1.42
C GLY A 62 -18.99 2.08 2.36
N TYR A 63 -19.17 2.30 3.68
CA TYR A 63 -18.34 1.69 4.72
C TYR A 63 -19.08 0.67 5.61
N SER A 64 -20.24 0.14 5.15
CA SER A 64 -20.88 -1.01 5.81
C SER A 64 -19.97 -2.24 5.81
N ASP A 65 -20.08 -3.13 6.78
CA ASP A 65 -19.25 -4.33 6.84
C ASP A 65 -19.61 -5.32 5.72
N GLY A 66 -20.89 -5.37 5.35
CA GLY A 66 -21.41 -6.18 4.25
C GLY A 66 -22.84 -5.82 3.89
N THR A 67 -23.36 -6.45 2.86
CA THR A 67 -24.71 -6.24 2.34
C THR A 67 -25.38 -7.57 2.04
N PHE A 68 -26.59 -7.79 2.55
CA PHE A 68 -27.48 -8.81 2.04
C PHE A 68 -28.26 -8.21 0.88
N LYS A 69 -28.20 -8.86 -0.27
CA LYS A 69 -28.69 -8.32 -1.53
C LYS A 69 -29.95 -9.04 -2.00
N GLU A 70 -30.73 -8.34 -2.77
CA GLU A 70 -31.89 -8.89 -3.48
C GLU A 70 -32.96 -9.48 -2.56
N LEU A 71 -33.22 -8.83 -1.41
CA LEU A 71 -34.12 -9.27 -0.38
C LEU A 71 -35.57 -8.86 -0.66
N SER A 72 -36.50 -9.67 -0.19
CA SER A 72 -37.90 -9.28 0.00
C SER A 72 -38.06 -8.43 1.29
N GLU A 73 -39.17 -7.71 1.42
CA GLU A 73 -39.45 -6.90 2.63
C GLU A 73 -39.48 -7.75 3.91
N GLU A 74 -39.99 -8.98 3.84
CA GLU A 74 -40.04 -9.92 4.96
C GLU A 74 -38.61 -10.39 5.37
N GLN A 75 -37.72 -10.62 4.40
CA GLN A 75 -36.34 -10.99 4.67
C GLN A 75 -35.56 -9.83 5.32
N VAL A 76 -35.79 -8.60 4.86
CA VAL A 76 -35.18 -7.40 5.48
C VAL A 76 -35.57 -7.30 6.96
N GLU A 77 -36.85 -7.51 7.32
CA GLU A 77 -37.28 -7.49 8.72
C GLU A 77 -36.63 -8.60 9.55
N LYS A 78 -36.58 -9.83 9.03
CA LYS A 78 -36.03 -10.99 9.75
C LYS A 78 -34.54 -10.87 9.95
N ILE A 79 -33.77 -10.47 8.89
CA ILE A 79 -32.32 -10.34 8.97
C ILE A 79 -31.93 -9.17 9.88
N SER A 80 -32.61 -8.02 9.77
CA SER A 80 -32.33 -6.85 10.62
C SER A 80 -32.60 -7.10 12.12
N ALA A 81 -33.56 -7.98 12.44
CA ALA A 81 -33.87 -8.38 13.82
C ALA A 81 -32.92 -9.45 14.38
N HIS A 82 -32.04 -10.04 13.58
CA HIS A 82 -31.17 -11.11 14.01
C HIS A 82 -30.08 -10.63 14.99
N PRO A 83 -29.82 -11.36 16.11
CA PRO A 83 -28.83 -10.96 17.13
C PRO A 83 -27.40 -10.81 16.63
N GLY A 84 -27.08 -11.40 15.48
CA GLY A 84 -25.80 -11.26 14.78
C GLY A 84 -25.62 -9.92 14.07
N ILE A 85 -26.65 -9.09 13.95
CA ILE A 85 -26.60 -7.77 13.35
C ILE A 85 -26.50 -6.72 14.46
N ARG A 86 -25.52 -5.83 14.36
CA ARG A 86 -25.37 -4.71 15.30
C ARG A 86 -26.22 -3.52 14.90
N GLU A 87 -26.16 -3.15 13.64
CA GLU A 87 -26.93 -2.09 13.01
C GLU A 87 -27.22 -2.48 11.57
N ALA A 88 -28.37 -2.12 11.06
CA ALA A 88 -28.80 -2.37 9.68
C ALA A 88 -29.26 -1.07 9.02
N GLY A 89 -29.15 -1.00 7.69
CA GLY A 89 -29.61 0.10 6.85
C GLY A 89 -30.20 -0.41 5.55
N GLU A 90 -31.45 -0.04 5.27
CA GLU A 90 -32.20 -0.45 4.08
C GLU A 90 -31.89 0.49 2.90
N ARG A 91 -31.66 -0.10 1.72
CA ARG A 91 -31.55 0.59 0.44
C ARG A 91 -32.46 -0.08 -0.59
N ILE A 92 -33.19 0.72 -1.35
CA ILE A 92 -34.01 0.25 -2.45
C ILE A 92 -33.58 1.03 -3.68
N VAL A 93 -32.92 0.38 -4.62
CA VAL A 93 -32.53 0.96 -5.90
C VAL A 93 -33.72 0.86 -6.84
N CYS A 94 -34.14 1.96 -7.41
CA CYS A 94 -35.31 2.01 -8.27
C CYS A 94 -35.04 2.59 -9.66
N GLY A 95 -33.81 3.00 -9.96
CA GLY A 95 -33.44 3.43 -11.28
C GLY A 95 -32.03 3.99 -11.41
N PHE A 96 -31.59 4.19 -12.64
CA PHE A 96 -30.28 4.71 -12.99
C PHE A 96 -30.36 5.80 -14.06
N CYS A 97 -29.44 6.77 -13.96
CA CYS A 97 -29.15 7.71 -15.04
C CYS A 97 -27.73 7.39 -15.54
N THR A 98 -27.64 6.83 -16.73
CA THR A 98 -26.36 6.37 -17.31
C THR A 98 -26.01 7.09 -18.61
N THR A 99 -26.91 7.93 -19.10
CA THR A 99 -26.76 8.66 -20.35
C THR A 99 -26.79 10.18 -20.17
N GLY A 100 -26.51 10.94 -21.21
CA GLY A 100 -26.52 12.39 -21.18
C GLY A 100 -25.48 12.97 -20.18
N VAL A 101 -25.93 13.81 -19.27
CA VAL A 101 -25.07 14.48 -18.29
C VAL A 101 -24.45 13.53 -17.25
N PHE A 102 -25.00 12.33 -17.09
CA PHE A 102 -24.49 11.29 -16.20
C PHE A 102 -23.70 10.18 -16.93
N GLY A 103 -23.35 10.38 -18.18
CA GLY A 103 -22.56 9.41 -18.94
C GLY A 103 -21.14 9.19 -18.38
N LYS A 104 -20.54 10.24 -17.82
CA LYS A 104 -19.19 10.14 -17.21
C LYS A 104 -19.20 9.49 -15.82
N VAL A 105 -20.14 9.86 -14.97
CA VAL A 105 -20.37 9.25 -13.66
C VAL A 105 -21.87 8.96 -13.56
N PRO A 106 -22.29 7.70 -13.51
CA PRO A 106 -23.71 7.35 -13.46
C PRO A 106 -24.36 7.89 -12.18
N ALA A 107 -25.65 8.14 -12.24
CA ALA A 107 -26.42 8.47 -11.05
C ALA A 107 -27.41 7.35 -10.73
N GLU A 108 -27.54 7.04 -9.45
CA GLU A 108 -28.45 6.03 -8.92
C GLU A 108 -29.62 6.71 -8.22
N VAL A 109 -30.84 6.38 -8.63
CA VAL A 109 -32.08 6.82 -7.96
C VAL A 109 -32.47 5.75 -6.96
N SER A 110 -32.40 6.07 -5.67
CA SER A 110 -32.65 5.09 -4.61
C SER A 110 -33.28 5.70 -3.36
N TYR A 111 -34.01 4.90 -2.62
CA TYR A 111 -34.33 5.17 -1.24
C TYR A 111 -33.24 4.60 -0.36
N MET A 112 -32.77 5.38 0.59
CA MET A 112 -31.86 4.95 1.64
C MET A 112 -32.38 5.41 2.99
N ASP A 113 -32.38 4.52 3.99
CA ASP A 113 -32.67 4.93 5.35
C ASP A 113 -31.52 5.72 5.97
N LYS A 114 -31.72 6.25 7.16
CA LYS A 114 -30.75 7.10 7.87
C LYS A 114 -29.37 6.42 8.11
N ASN A 115 -29.34 5.10 8.30
CA ASN A 115 -28.10 4.37 8.48
C ASN A 115 -27.39 4.22 7.14
N CYS A 116 -28.13 3.84 6.12
CA CYS A 116 -27.61 3.64 4.78
C CYS A 116 -27.06 4.95 4.19
N THR A 117 -27.78 6.07 4.27
CA THR A 117 -27.31 7.38 3.80
C THR A 117 -26.00 7.79 4.48
N LYS A 118 -25.89 7.54 5.79
CA LYS A 118 -24.67 7.82 6.55
C LYS A 118 -23.51 6.94 6.10
N TRP A 119 -23.75 5.65 5.86
CA TRP A 119 -22.70 4.71 5.48
C TRP A 119 -22.25 4.87 4.02
N SER A 120 -23.16 5.34 3.17
CA SER A 120 -22.89 5.63 1.75
C SER A 120 -22.39 7.06 1.49
N TYR A 121 -22.01 7.82 2.53
CA TYR A 121 -21.57 9.23 2.41
C TYR A 121 -22.59 10.17 1.74
N ALA A 122 -23.85 9.80 1.71
CA ALA A 122 -24.95 10.51 1.04
C ALA A 122 -25.89 11.27 2.00
N THR A 123 -25.43 11.54 3.22
CA THR A 123 -26.22 12.31 4.19
C THR A 123 -26.21 13.79 3.85
N PRO A 124 -27.37 14.46 3.72
CA PRO A 124 -27.42 15.89 3.47
C PRO A 124 -26.68 16.71 4.53
N THR A 125 -25.75 17.54 4.09
CA THR A 125 -25.07 18.53 4.95
C THR A 125 -25.87 19.81 5.07
N THR A 126 -26.75 20.06 4.10
CA THR A 126 -27.69 21.18 4.09
C THR A 126 -29.09 20.64 3.80
N GLY A 127 -30.07 21.05 4.61
CA GLY A 127 -31.43 20.53 4.48
C GLY A 127 -31.68 19.23 5.24
N ARG A 128 -32.45 18.33 4.67
CA ARG A 128 -32.83 17.04 5.26
C ARG A 128 -33.04 15.97 4.19
N GLU A 129 -33.14 14.72 4.62
CA GLU A 129 -33.57 13.60 3.76
C GLU A 129 -35.00 13.83 3.22
N PRO A 130 -35.32 13.30 2.02
CA PRO A 130 -36.66 13.35 1.45
C PRO A 130 -37.66 12.58 2.29
N GLU A 131 -38.76 13.24 2.66
CA GLU A 131 -39.88 12.61 3.40
C GLU A 131 -41.13 12.47 2.55
N LYS A 132 -41.34 13.37 1.57
CA LYS A 132 -42.54 13.36 0.70
C LYS A 132 -42.17 12.81 -0.66
N SER A 133 -43.16 12.24 -1.35
CA SER A 133 -42.98 11.65 -2.67
C SER A 133 -42.45 12.62 -3.76
N ASN A 134 -42.62 13.93 -3.56
CA ASN A 134 -42.09 14.96 -4.48
C ASN A 134 -40.78 15.60 -4.01
N GLU A 135 -40.09 15.06 -3.02
CA GLU A 135 -38.84 15.56 -2.49
C GLU A 135 -37.68 14.70 -2.95
N ILE A 136 -36.51 15.36 -3.13
CA ILE A 136 -35.26 14.73 -3.57
C ILE A 136 -34.08 15.31 -2.80
N ALA A 137 -33.03 14.51 -2.60
CA ALA A 137 -31.74 14.99 -2.12
C ALA A 137 -30.62 14.39 -2.98
N MET A 138 -29.60 15.19 -3.29
CA MET A 138 -28.48 14.75 -4.12
C MET A 138 -27.22 15.62 -3.87
N ASP A 139 -26.12 15.23 -4.47
CA ASP A 139 -24.88 15.98 -4.35
C ASP A 139 -24.83 17.25 -5.22
N THR A 140 -23.90 18.13 -4.90
CA THR A 140 -23.75 19.43 -5.56
C THR A 140 -23.30 19.34 -7.01
N VAL A 141 -22.53 18.28 -7.40
CA VAL A 141 -22.08 18.10 -8.78
C VAL A 141 -23.23 17.59 -9.64
N ALA A 142 -24.02 16.63 -9.15
CA ALA A 142 -25.24 16.19 -9.84
C ALA A 142 -26.22 17.34 -10.09
N LEU A 143 -26.41 18.25 -9.10
CA LEU A 143 -27.22 19.46 -9.28
C LEU A 143 -26.66 20.36 -10.39
N LYS A 144 -25.34 20.58 -10.40
CA LYS A 144 -24.65 21.39 -11.41
C LYS A 144 -24.80 20.78 -12.81
N LEU A 145 -24.66 19.49 -12.96
CA LEU A 145 -24.86 18.75 -14.22
C LEU A 145 -26.26 18.94 -14.75
N LEU A 146 -27.26 18.95 -13.88
CA LEU A 146 -28.66 19.22 -14.24
C LEU A 146 -28.96 20.73 -14.41
N GLY A 147 -27.99 21.61 -14.27
CA GLY A 147 -28.16 23.07 -14.39
C GLY A 147 -28.95 23.70 -13.24
N VAL A 148 -29.02 23.01 -12.08
CA VAL A 148 -29.80 23.47 -10.92
C VAL A 148 -28.85 24.07 -9.87
N THR A 149 -29.18 25.27 -9.36
CA THR A 149 -28.44 25.86 -8.24
C THR A 149 -28.75 25.11 -6.95
N PRO A 150 -27.78 24.82 -6.08
CA PRO A 150 -28.00 24.09 -4.82
C PRO A 150 -28.71 24.99 -3.76
N GLU A 151 -29.99 25.23 -3.94
CA GLU A 151 -30.85 25.98 -3.05
C GLU A 151 -32.06 25.13 -2.63
N LEU A 152 -32.31 25.05 -1.33
CA LEU A 152 -33.47 24.28 -0.80
C LEU A 152 -34.79 24.82 -1.39
N GLY A 153 -35.60 23.89 -1.88
CA GLY A 153 -36.86 24.20 -2.53
C GLY A 153 -36.77 24.41 -4.07
N ALA A 154 -35.56 24.33 -4.64
CA ALA A 154 -35.36 24.35 -6.09
C ALA A 154 -36.09 23.16 -6.73
N LYS A 155 -36.56 23.34 -7.96
CA LYS A 155 -37.15 22.28 -8.76
C LYS A 155 -36.05 21.55 -9.52
N VAL A 156 -36.01 20.24 -9.38
CA VAL A 156 -35.08 19.34 -10.04
C VAL A 156 -35.86 18.38 -10.93
N THR A 157 -35.60 18.39 -12.22
CA THR A 157 -36.16 17.40 -13.13
C THR A 157 -35.07 16.38 -13.48
N ILE A 158 -35.36 15.14 -13.29
CA ILE A 158 -34.45 14.02 -13.62
C ILE A 158 -35.15 13.11 -14.63
N GLU A 159 -34.36 12.65 -15.56
CA GLU A 159 -34.72 11.60 -16.51
C GLU A 159 -33.85 10.40 -16.20
N TYR A 160 -34.47 9.26 -15.97
CA TYR A 160 -33.80 8.06 -15.54
C TYR A 160 -34.53 6.81 -16.02
N GLN A 161 -33.80 5.73 -16.13
CA GLN A 161 -34.35 4.42 -16.42
C GLN A 161 -34.79 3.76 -15.12
N ALA A 162 -36.11 3.55 -14.96
CA ALA A 162 -36.65 2.87 -13.81
C ALA A 162 -36.47 1.36 -13.99
N GLY A 163 -35.94 0.69 -12.98
CA GLY A 163 -35.72 -0.76 -13.02
C GLY A 163 -34.79 -1.21 -11.91
N ASP A 164 -34.68 -2.49 -11.71
CA ASP A 164 -33.88 -3.15 -10.71
C ASP A 164 -32.52 -3.59 -11.30
N ARG A 165 -31.56 -2.68 -11.43
CA ARG A 165 -30.15 -2.94 -11.77
C ARG A 165 -29.76 -3.28 -13.22
N THR A 166 -30.70 -3.52 -14.12
CA THR A 166 -30.41 -3.76 -15.53
C THR A 166 -30.96 -2.62 -16.37
N ASN A 167 -30.42 -2.42 -17.57
CA ASN A 167 -30.96 -1.46 -18.53
C ASN A 167 -32.37 -1.82 -19.06
N GLU A 168 -33.06 -2.68 -18.36
CA GLU A 168 -34.36 -3.26 -18.74
C GLU A 168 -35.50 -2.57 -17.98
N GLY A 169 -35.63 -1.28 -18.11
CA GLY A 169 -36.70 -0.53 -17.48
C GLY A 169 -37.35 0.46 -18.42
N PHE A 170 -38.40 1.07 -17.99
CA PHE A 170 -39.05 2.15 -18.73
C PHE A 170 -38.44 3.50 -18.32
N GLN A 171 -38.35 4.41 -19.27
CA GLN A 171 -37.85 5.74 -19.05
C GLN A 171 -38.88 6.60 -18.31
N GLU A 172 -38.47 7.15 -17.16
CA GLU A 172 -39.28 8.06 -16.36
C GLU A 172 -38.65 9.46 -16.34
N THR A 173 -39.51 10.46 -16.35
CA THR A 173 -39.11 11.86 -16.19
C THR A 173 -39.97 12.50 -15.12
N ASP A 174 -39.35 12.78 -13.97
CA ASP A 174 -40.05 13.33 -12.81
C ASP A 174 -39.43 14.63 -12.33
N THR A 175 -40.28 15.52 -11.79
CA THR A 175 -39.86 16.79 -11.23
C THR A 175 -40.07 16.81 -9.72
N PHE A 176 -38.99 17.06 -8.98
CA PHE A 176 -38.95 17.07 -7.55
C PHE A 176 -38.65 18.44 -6.97
N ILE A 177 -38.76 18.57 -5.66
CA ILE A 177 -38.34 19.70 -4.85
C ILE A 177 -37.11 19.31 -4.04
N LEU A 178 -36.02 20.04 -4.17
CA LEU A 178 -34.79 19.79 -3.44
C LEU A 178 -34.97 19.98 -1.93
N SER A 179 -34.92 18.88 -1.16
CA SER A 179 -35.05 18.87 0.30
C SER A 179 -33.73 18.92 1.05
N GLY A 180 -32.65 18.47 0.41
CA GLY A 180 -31.30 18.43 0.98
C GLY A 180 -30.24 18.23 -0.08
N TYR A 181 -29.01 18.61 0.24
CA TYR A 181 -27.85 18.35 -0.61
C TYR A 181 -26.57 18.24 0.20
N TRP A 182 -25.53 17.64 -0.41
CA TRP A 182 -24.19 17.49 0.15
C TRP A 182 -23.12 17.73 -0.93
N GLU A 183 -21.88 17.95 -0.50
CA GLU A 183 -20.76 18.07 -1.40
C GLU A 183 -20.39 16.69 -1.99
N TYR A 184 -20.18 16.62 -3.30
CA TYR A 184 -19.75 15.40 -3.97
C TYR A 184 -18.32 15.04 -3.55
N ASP A 185 -18.08 13.76 -3.37
CA ASP A 185 -16.76 13.21 -3.12
C ASP A 185 -16.27 12.54 -4.42
N ASP A 186 -15.23 13.10 -5.04
CA ASP A 186 -14.68 12.67 -6.34
C ASP A 186 -14.21 11.20 -6.36
N LEU A 187 -14.10 10.56 -5.21
CA LEU A 187 -13.77 9.14 -5.09
C LEU A 187 -15.00 8.22 -5.20
N MET A 188 -16.19 8.77 -5.15
CA MET A 188 -17.42 7.97 -5.25
C MET A 188 -17.66 7.51 -6.68
N PRO A 189 -18.03 6.24 -6.89
CA PRO A 189 -18.22 5.71 -8.24
C PRO A 189 -19.56 6.13 -8.89
N VAL A 190 -20.45 6.76 -8.12
CA VAL A 190 -21.83 7.05 -8.51
C VAL A 190 -22.33 8.30 -7.80
N HIS A 191 -23.16 9.07 -8.48
CA HIS A 191 -23.98 10.11 -7.87
C HIS A 191 -25.19 9.49 -7.21
N TYR A 192 -25.38 9.69 -5.91
CA TYR A 192 -26.60 9.23 -5.24
C TYR A 192 -27.70 10.27 -5.34
N ILE A 193 -28.85 9.82 -5.84
CA ILE A 193 -30.10 10.58 -5.91
C ILE A 193 -31.09 9.94 -4.94
N ASN A 194 -31.16 10.52 -3.74
CA ASN A 194 -32.03 9.99 -2.68
C ASN A 194 -33.48 10.47 -2.88
N VAL A 195 -34.42 9.53 -2.89
CA VAL A 195 -35.86 9.78 -2.96
C VAL A 195 -36.56 9.24 -1.72
N SER A 196 -37.81 9.63 -1.50
CA SER A 196 -38.58 9.18 -0.34
C SER A 196 -39.12 7.75 -0.52
N LYS A 197 -39.35 7.05 0.59
CA LYS A 197 -39.96 5.70 0.57
C LYS A 197 -41.36 5.70 -0.07
N ASP A 198 -42.11 6.80 0.08
CA ASP A 198 -43.44 6.94 -0.53
C ASP A 198 -43.36 7.07 -2.06
N TYR A 199 -42.31 7.71 -2.60
CA TYR A 199 -42.06 7.78 -4.01
C TYR A 199 -41.71 6.40 -4.58
N VAL A 200 -40.80 5.69 -3.94
CA VAL A 200 -40.42 4.32 -4.36
C VAL A 200 -41.64 3.41 -4.41
N LYS A 201 -42.52 3.45 -3.41
CA LYS A 201 -43.75 2.65 -3.43
C LYS A 201 -44.66 2.97 -4.60
N SER A 202 -44.80 4.26 -4.94
CA SER A 202 -45.63 4.65 -6.11
C SER A 202 -45.02 4.20 -7.44
N LEU A 203 -43.68 4.20 -7.54
CA LEU A 203 -42.95 3.72 -8.69
C LEU A 203 -43.03 2.18 -8.79
N GLU A 204 -42.89 1.50 -7.66
CA GLU A 204 -43.00 0.04 -7.56
C GLU A 204 -44.39 -0.44 -7.97
N GLU A 205 -45.44 0.29 -7.60
CA GLU A 205 -46.84 -0.02 -8.08
C GLU A 205 -46.94 0.09 -9.59
N LYS A 206 -46.33 1.08 -10.24
CA LYS A 206 -46.28 1.20 -11.70
C LYS A 206 -45.46 0.06 -12.33
N TRP A 207 -44.32 -0.25 -11.73
CA TRP A 207 -43.41 -1.32 -12.15
C TRP A 207 -44.10 -2.68 -12.13
N MET A 208 -44.75 -3.00 -11.00
CA MET A 208 -45.54 -4.25 -10.89
C MET A 208 -46.76 -4.30 -11.85
N ALA A 209 -47.32 -3.16 -12.19
CA ALA A 209 -48.41 -3.10 -13.16
C ALA A 209 -47.97 -3.45 -14.61
N SER A 210 -46.69 -3.34 -14.93
CA SER A 210 -46.11 -3.81 -16.20
C SER A 210 -45.81 -5.32 -16.24
N GLY A 211 -46.06 -6.05 -15.11
CA GLY A 211 -45.84 -7.48 -15.04
C GLY A 211 -44.56 -7.89 -14.30
N GLU A 212 -43.81 -6.93 -13.88
CA GLU A 212 -42.52 -7.14 -13.17
C GLU A 212 -42.71 -7.45 -11.69
N LYS A 213 -41.68 -8.01 -11.06
CA LYS A 213 -41.63 -8.28 -9.59
C LYS A 213 -41.39 -6.99 -8.85
N ALA A 214 -41.75 -6.92 -7.56
CA ALA A 214 -41.41 -5.82 -6.66
C ALA A 214 -39.89 -5.55 -6.63
N PHE A 215 -39.51 -4.29 -6.47
CA PHE A 215 -38.11 -3.91 -6.33
C PHE A 215 -37.43 -4.69 -5.23
N ARG A 216 -36.22 -5.14 -5.49
CA ARG A 216 -35.41 -5.84 -4.52
C ARG A 216 -34.71 -4.85 -3.59
N ARG A 217 -34.55 -5.26 -2.34
CA ARG A 217 -33.99 -4.45 -1.28
C ARG A 217 -32.61 -4.95 -0.93
N ASP A 218 -31.70 -4.03 -0.73
CA ASP A 218 -30.38 -4.29 -0.16
C ASP A 218 -30.37 -3.89 1.31
N LEU A 219 -29.86 -4.78 2.17
CA LEU A 219 -29.69 -4.51 3.58
C LEU A 219 -28.22 -4.41 3.92
N ASN A 220 -27.74 -3.19 4.03
CA ASN A 220 -26.38 -2.91 4.52
C ASN A 220 -26.31 -3.19 6.00
N VAL A 221 -25.25 -3.85 6.46
CA VAL A 221 -25.13 -4.26 7.86
C VAL A 221 -23.80 -3.89 8.49
N MET A 222 -23.85 -3.60 9.79
CA MET A 222 -22.69 -3.56 10.66
C MET A 222 -22.73 -4.77 11.59
N LEU A 223 -21.64 -5.51 11.65
CA LEU A 223 -21.49 -6.71 12.45
C LEU A 223 -20.78 -6.44 13.79
N PRO A 224 -20.93 -7.32 14.79
CA PRO A 224 -20.23 -7.19 16.06
C PRO A 224 -18.70 -7.25 15.95
N SER A 225 -18.18 -7.92 14.95
CA SER A 225 -16.74 -8.06 14.68
C SER A 225 -16.45 -7.88 13.19
N LYS A 226 -15.40 -7.13 12.88
CA LYS A 226 -14.87 -6.97 11.51
C LYS A 226 -14.04 -8.17 11.03
N LEU A 227 -13.88 -9.22 11.84
CA LEU A 227 -13.13 -10.43 11.47
C LEU A 227 -14.11 -11.49 10.94
N ASN A 228 -13.73 -12.17 9.86
CA ASN A 228 -14.54 -13.26 9.24
C ASN A 228 -15.97 -12.82 8.93
N ILE A 229 -16.14 -11.68 8.29
CA ILE A 229 -17.45 -11.06 7.97
C ILE A 229 -18.31 -12.04 7.20
N GLU A 230 -17.77 -12.63 6.14
CA GLU A 230 -18.49 -13.58 5.29
C GLU A 230 -19.06 -14.75 6.10
N GLN A 231 -18.26 -15.37 6.96
CA GLN A 231 -18.73 -16.48 7.82
C GLN A 231 -19.81 -16.03 8.82
N GLN A 232 -19.74 -14.79 9.31
CA GLN A 232 -20.79 -14.26 10.19
C GLN A 232 -22.09 -14.07 9.41
N MET A 233 -22.04 -13.57 8.17
CA MET A 233 -23.21 -13.37 7.31
C MET A 233 -23.79 -14.72 6.87
N GLN A 234 -22.97 -15.68 6.42
CA GLN A 234 -23.38 -17.05 6.09
C GLN A 234 -24.07 -17.74 7.26
N LYS A 235 -23.60 -17.49 8.47
CA LYS A 235 -24.22 -18.04 9.68
C LYS A 235 -25.61 -17.43 9.90
N ILE A 236 -25.78 -16.14 9.68
CA ILE A 236 -27.09 -15.46 9.81
C ILE A 236 -28.10 -16.07 8.83
N ASP A 237 -27.69 -16.27 7.57
CA ASP A 237 -28.53 -16.92 6.56
C ASP A 237 -28.89 -18.35 6.94
N THR A 238 -27.89 -19.12 7.38
CA THR A 238 -28.10 -20.50 7.86
C THR A 238 -29.07 -20.55 9.04
N ASP A 239 -28.94 -19.64 10.02
CA ASP A 239 -29.80 -19.56 11.20
C ASP A 239 -31.26 -19.21 10.83
N LEU A 240 -31.46 -18.47 9.72
CA LEU A 240 -32.76 -18.08 9.20
C LEU A 240 -33.30 -19.01 8.12
N GLY A 241 -32.50 -19.96 7.63
CA GLY A 241 -32.87 -20.92 6.59
C GLY A 241 -32.80 -20.38 5.16
N TYR A 242 -31.96 -19.34 4.95
CA TYR A 242 -31.71 -18.76 3.64
C TYR A 242 -30.47 -19.39 2.97
N ASP A 243 -30.46 -19.35 1.64
CA ASP A 243 -29.34 -19.78 0.81
C ASP A 243 -28.64 -18.58 0.16
N TRP A 244 -27.34 -18.47 0.40
CA TRP A 244 -26.49 -17.37 -0.12
C TRP A 244 -25.91 -17.64 -1.51
N ASN A 245 -25.97 -18.90 -2.00
CA ASN A 245 -25.37 -19.33 -3.26
C ASN A 245 -26.32 -19.32 -4.45
N THR A 246 -27.63 -19.37 -4.19
CA THR A 246 -28.64 -19.42 -5.25
C THR A 246 -29.14 -18.01 -5.59
N ARG A 247 -29.52 -17.82 -6.87
CA ARG A 247 -30.20 -16.63 -7.37
C ARG A 247 -31.67 -16.95 -7.63
N ASP A 248 -32.52 -15.95 -7.53
CA ASP A 248 -33.92 -15.96 -7.98
C ASP A 248 -34.85 -16.99 -7.32
N GLN A 249 -34.49 -17.52 -6.16
CA GLN A 249 -35.37 -18.37 -5.35
C GLN A 249 -35.96 -17.59 -4.17
N GLU A 250 -37.19 -17.94 -3.73
CA GLU A 250 -37.85 -17.28 -2.60
C GLU A 250 -37.04 -17.29 -1.29
N ASN A 251 -36.14 -18.28 -1.16
CA ASN A 251 -35.28 -18.41 0.02
C ASN A 251 -33.84 -17.95 -0.17
N SER A 252 -33.53 -17.26 -1.27
CA SER A 252 -32.19 -16.74 -1.50
C SER A 252 -31.96 -15.42 -0.78
N ALA A 253 -30.77 -15.25 -0.15
CA ALA A 253 -30.31 -14.00 0.41
C ALA A 253 -28.82 -13.86 0.09
N ARG A 254 -28.48 -13.20 -1.00
CA ARG A 254 -27.11 -13.09 -1.47
C ARG A 254 -26.27 -12.24 -0.52
N ILE A 255 -25.07 -12.71 -0.23
CA ILE A 255 -24.11 -12.01 0.62
C ILE A 255 -23.13 -11.24 -0.25
N GLY A 256 -22.95 -9.96 0.07
CA GLY A 256 -21.86 -9.13 -0.45
C GLY A 256 -21.01 -8.65 0.71
N VAL A 257 -19.78 -9.13 0.80
CA VAL A 257 -18.81 -8.59 1.76
C VAL A 257 -18.25 -7.30 1.20
N ASN A 258 -18.06 -6.29 2.05
CA ASN A 258 -17.39 -5.07 1.63
C ASN A 258 -15.90 -5.37 1.39
N TRP A 259 -15.52 -5.54 0.13
CA TRP A 259 -14.15 -5.86 -0.23
C TRP A 259 -13.18 -4.70 0.04
N GLY A 260 -13.64 -3.47 0.13
CA GLY A 260 -12.84 -2.34 0.60
C GLY A 260 -12.34 -2.55 2.04
N LEU A 261 -13.13 -3.22 2.87
CA LEU A 261 -12.71 -3.63 4.20
C LEU A 261 -11.76 -4.84 4.16
N THR A 262 -12.06 -5.85 3.33
CA THR A 262 -11.20 -7.05 3.22
C THR A 262 -9.85 -6.73 2.59
N ALA A 263 -9.80 -5.85 1.58
CA ALA A 263 -8.57 -5.39 0.96
C ALA A 263 -7.69 -4.56 1.92
N SER A 264 -8.29 -3.84 2.87
CA SER A 264 -7.56 -3.08 3.88
C SER A 264 -7.06 -3.93 5.05
N GLN A 265 -7.62 -5.14 5.26
CA GLN A 265 -7.19 -6.04 6.31
C GLN A 265 -5.89 -6.73 5.92
N LEU A 266 -4.82 -6.45 6.67
CA LEU A 266 -3.50 -7.07 6.54
C LEU A 266 -3.48 -8.63 6.63
N ASN A 267 -4.64 -9.25 6.85
CA ASN A 267 -4.78 -10.69 7.05
C ASN A 267 -5.13 -11.48 5.77
N ALA A 268 -5.51 -10.83 4.69
CA ALA A 268 -5.85 -11.52 3.45
C ALA A 268 -4.59 -11.72 2.60
N GLY A 269 -3.87 -12.82 2.83
CA GLY A 269 -2.86 -13.29 1.89
C GLY A 269 -1.53 -12.53 1.88
N MET A 270 -1.07 -11.99 3.04
CA MET A 270 0.30 -11.45 3.09
C MET A 270 1.31 -12.57 2.81
N ASP A 271 2.10 -12.39 1.77
CA ASP A 271 3.21 -13.28 1.45
C ASP A 271 4.10 -13.50 2.66
N PRO A 272 4.48 -14.76 2.95
CA PRO A 272 5.40 -15.07 4.05
C PRO A 272 6.70 -14.27 3.98
N GLU A 273 7.15 -13.91 2.77
CA GLU A 273 8.34 -13.09 2.53
C GLU A 273 8.14 -11.65 3.01
N LEU A 274 7.00 -11.04 2.73
CA LEU A 274 6.64 -9.70 3.21
C LEU A 274 6.53 -9.67 4.75
N LEU A 275 5.91 -10.68 5.36
CA LEU A 275 5.88 -10.82 6.82
C LEU A 275 7.27 -10.94 7.42
N ALA A 276 8.15 -11.73 6.80
CA ALA A 276 9.53 -11.90 7.22
C ALA A 276 10.31 -10.56 7.10
N ALA A 277 10.08 -9.79 6.04
CA ALA A 277 10.67 -8.47 5.83
C ALA A 277 10.25 -7.47 6.92
N ILE A 278 8.96 -7.38 7.20
CA ILE A 278 8.42 -6.51 8.26
C ILE A 278 8.98 -6.92 9.64
N ALA A 279 9.01 -8.21 9.93
CA ALA A 279 9.56 -8.74 11.19
C ALA A 279 11.07 -8.43 11.31
N ALA A 280 11.85 -8.61 10.25
CA ALA A 280 13.27 -8.28 10.21
C ALA A 280 13.50 -6.78 10.44
N PHE A 281 12.72 -5.93 9.81
CA PHE A 281 12.78 -4.48 10.00
C PHE A 281 12.43 -4.07 11.44
N LEU A 282 11.36 -4.59 12.02
CA LEU A 282 11.00 -4.34 13.42
C LEU A 282 12.09 -4.80 14.40
N LEU A 283 12.64 -5.98 14.16
CA LEU A 283 13.77 -6.50 14.97
C LEU A 283 14.99 -5.59 14.89
N LEU A 284 15.29 -5.04 13.71
CA LEU A 284 16.40 -4.12 13.49
C LEU A 284 16.17 -2.80 14.26
N VAL A 285 14.95 -2.26 14.23
CA VAL A 285 14.57 -1.05 14.99
C VAL A 285 14.70 -1.31 16.50
N ILE A 286 14.18 -2.44 17.00
CA ILE A 286 14.33 -2.86 18.40
C ILE A 286 15.80 -3.01 18.77
N PHE A 287 16.60 -3.64 17.92
CA PHE A 287 18.03 -3.85 18.14
C PHE A 287 18.79 -2.53 18.22
N THR A 288 18.47 -1.58 17.36
CA THR A 288 19.08 -0.25 17.38
C THR A 288 18.75 0.48 18.68
N GLY A 289 17.49 0.52 19.09
CA GLY A 289 17.07 1.08 20.38
C GLY A 289 17.70 0.37 21.57
N TYR A 290 17.79 -0.96 21.54
CA TYR A 290 18.50 -1.75 22.54
C TYR A 290 19.96 -1.35 22.67
N LEU A 291 20.69 -1.21 21.57
CA LEU A 291 22.11 -0.87 21.59
C LEU A 291 22.38 0.48 22.28
N ILE A 292 21.53 1.50 22.01
CA ILE A 292 21.68 2.82 22.61
C ILE A 292 21.48 2.76 24.11
N ILE A 293 20.34 2.25 24.52
CA ILE A 293 19.93 2.21 25.92
C ILE A 293 20.87 1.32 26.71
N TYR A 294 21.28 0.17 26.14
CA TYR A 294 22.27 -0.71 26.71
C TYR A 294 23.61 0.02 26.95
N ASN A 295 24.11 0.78 25.95
CA ASN A 295 25.36 1.52 26.05
C ASN A 295 25.31 2.54 27.22
N ILE A 296 24.21 3.31 27.30
CA ILE A 296 24.03 4.32 28.34
C ILE A 296 23.98 3.68 29.74
N PHE A 297 23.21 2.60 29.90
CA PHE A 297 23.15 1.89 31.19
C PHE A 297 24.45 1.17 31.54
N GLN A 298 25.18 0.63 30.58
CA GLN A 298 26.48 0.02 30.80
C GLN A 298 27.48 1.06 31.32
N ILE A 299 27.54 2.23 30.69
CA ILE A 299 28.40 3.33 31.12
C ILE A 299 27.99 3.83 32.52
N SER A 300 26.68 4.00 32.74
CA SER A 300 26.12 4.42 34.03
C SER A 300 26.54 3.47 35.16
N VAL A 301 26.31 2.16 34.94
CA VAL A 301 26.61 1.13 35.93
C VAL A 301 28.11 1.00 36.17
N THR A 302 28.93 1.11 35.11
CA THR A 302 30.40 1.04 35.25
C THR A 302 30.94 2.22 36.03
N GLY A 303 30.42 3.44 35.81
CA GLY A 303 30.81 4.63 36.59
C GLY A 303 30.41 4.57 38.07
N ASP A 304 29.35 3.84 38.39
CA ASP A 304 28.81 3.69 39.75
C ASP A 304 29.28 2.40 40.44
N ILE A 305 30.23 1.62 39.88
CA ILE A 305 30.68 0.33 40.44
C ILE A 305 31.21 0.47 41.85
N ARG A 306 31.99 1.53 42.14
CA ARG A 306 32.49 1.79 43.51
C ARG A 306 31.34 2.01 44.50
N PHE A 307 30.35 2.79 44.11
CA PHE A 307 29.13 3.01 44.89
C PHE A 307 28.35 1.72 45.14
N TYR A 308 28.19 0.87 44.14
CA TYR A 308 27.57 -0.44 44.33
C TYR A 308 28.38 -1.38 45.19
N GLY A 309 29.71 -1.30 45.12
CA GLY A 309 30.61 -2.00 46.00
C GLY A 309 30.45 -1.59 47.47
N LEU A 310 30.40 -0.28 47.75
CA LEU A 310 30.13 0.25 49.09
C LEU A 310 28.75 -0.17 49.62
N LEU A 311 27.75 -0.20 48.80
CA LEU A 311 26.41 -0.71 49.16
C LEU A 311 26.46 -2.19 49.57
N LYS A 312 27.27 -2.99 48.89
CA LYS A 312 27.46 -4.42 49.25
C LYS A 312 28.23 -4.59 50.57
N THR A 313 29.14 -3.72 50.93
CA THR A 313 29.80 -3.77 52.24
C THR A 313 28.84 -3.53 53.39
N ILE A 314 27.78 -2.74 53.16
CA ILE A 314 26.70 -2.47 54.12
C ILE A 314 25.63 -3.59 54.09
N GLY A 315 25.83 -4.68 53.31
CA GLY A 315 24.93 -5.85 53.24
C GLY A 315 23.88 -5.85 52.16
N THR A 316 23.97 -4.98 51.12
CA THR A 316 23.02 -5.01 49.98
C THR A 316 23.20 -6.25 49.12
N THR A 317 22.13 -6.99 48.90
CA THR A 317 22.15 -8.21 48.09
C THR A 317 22.20 -7.95 46.57
N PRO A 318 22.73 -8.89 45.75
CA PRO A 318 22.71 -8.78 44.28
C PRO A 318 21.33 -8.59 43.67
N ARG A 319 20.29 -9.14 44.32
CA ARG A 319 18.88 -8.97 43.89
C ARG A 319 18.37 -7.55 44.12
N GLN A 320 18.76 -6.94 45.26
CA GLN A 320 18.40 -5.57 45.58
C GLN A 320 19.07 -4.56 44.64
N LEU A 321 20.35 -4.77 44.28
CA LEU A 321 21.07 -3.95 43.29
C LEU A 321 20.42 -4.01 41.90
N LYS A 322 20.05 -5.22 41.40
CA LYS A 322 19.32 -5.34 40.15
C LYS A 322 17.97 -4.62 40.19
N ARG A 323 17.28 -4.70 41.33
CA ARG A 323 16.00 -4.00 41.52
C ARG A 323 16.19 -2.49 41.52
N MET A 324 17.25 -1.97 42.16
CA MET A 324 17.56 -0.56 42.13
C MET A 324 17.80 -0.04 40.73
N ILE A 325 18.60 -0.72 39.91
CA ILE A 325 18.85 -0.34 38.53
C ILE A 325 17.56 -0.37 37.69
N ARG A 326 16.70 -1.39 37.87
CA ARG A 326 15.39 -1.44 37.20
C ARG A 326 14.46 -0.32 37.63
N GLN A 327 14.48 0.08 38.89
CA GLN A 327 13.70 1.22 39.38
C GLN A 327 14.21 2.55 38.83
N GLN A 328 15.51 2.71 38.69
CA GLN A 328 16.11 3.88 38.03
C GLN A 328 15.69 3.93 36.57
N ALA A 329 15.76 2.80 35.84
CA ALA A 329 15.29 2.70 34.45
C ALA A 329 13.81 3.05 34.32
N PHE A 330 12.97 2.55 35.21
CA PHE A 330 11.54 2.86 35.23
C PHE A 330 11.27 4.36 35.43
N LEU A 331 11.97 5.01 36.38
CA LEU A 331 11.81 6.44 36.61
C LEU A 331 12.25 7.29 35.40
N LEU A 332 13.25 6.85 34.65
CA LEU A 332 13.67 7.50 33.41
C LEU A 332 12.62 7.30 32.30
N CYS A 333 11.98 6.13 32.26
CA CYS A 333 10.88 5.85 31.34
C CYS A 333 9.66 6.76 31.58
N VAL A 334 9.33 7.06 32.85
CA VAL A 334 8.18 7.95 33.20
C VAL A 334 8.30 9.33 32.56
N VAL A 335 9.51 9.80 32.29
CA VAL A 335 9.75 11.09 31.63
C VAL A 335 10.02 10.91 30.13
N GLY A 336 10.87 9.92 29.79
CA GLY A 336 11.33 9.72 28.42
C GLY A 336 10.22 9.21 27.48
N ILE A 337 9.36 8.29 27.94
CA ILE A 337 8.30 7.72 27.12
C ILE A 337 7.24 8.78 26.75
N PRO A 338 6.64 9.55 27.68
CA PRO A 338 5.66 10.57 27.27
C PRO A 338 6.24 11.61 26.31
N ALA A 339 7.48 12.06 26.54
CA ALA A 339 8.13 12.98 25.61
C ALA A 339 8.32 12.36 24.22
N GLY A 340 8.72 11.08 24.16
CA GLY A 340 8.87 10.35 22.90
C GLY A 340 7.55 10.10 22.19
N LEU A 341 6.47 9.79 22.91
CA LEU A 341 5.13 9.62 22.36
C LEU A 341 4.61 10.92 21.72
N LEU A 342 4.71 12.05 22.42
CA LEU A 342 4.26 13.35 21.91
C LEU A 342 5.02 13.77 20.64
N LEU A 343 6.36 13.72 20.68
CA LEU A 343 7.20 14.10 19.56
C LEU A 343 7.04 13.11 18.39
N GLY A 344 6.95 11.81 18.70
CA GLY A 344 6.80 10.78 17.67
C GLY A 344 5.45 10.85 16.97
N TYR A 345 4.38 11.09 17.71
CA TYR A 345 3.07 11.34 17.12
C TYR A 345 3.06 12.60 16.24
N GLY A 346 3.65 13.70 16.72
CA GLY A 346 3.75 14.94 15.94
C GLY A 346 4.52 14.77 14.63
N ILE A 347 5.65 14.03 14.66
CA ILE A 347 6.42 13.72 13.44
C ILE A 347 5.64 12.76 12.54
N GLY A 348 5.02 11.73 13.08
CA GLY A 348 4.19 10.81 12.31
C GLY A 348 3.02 11.51 11.63
N ALA A 349 2.30 12.36 12.36
CA ALA A 349 1.19 13.14 11.83
C ALA A 349 1.60 14.14 10.75
N TRP A 350 2.79 14.73 10.89
CA TRP A 350 3.34 15.65 9.88
C TRP A 350 3.77 14.92 8.61
N LEU A 351 4.32 13.71 8.74
CA LEU A 351 4.79 12.91 7.61
C LEU A 351 3.66 12.20 6.86
N THR A 352 2.60 11.80 7.54
CA THR A 352 1.50 11.01 6.94
C THR A 352 0.93 11.67 5.67
N PRO A 353 0.58 12.98 5.63
CA PRO A 353 0.08 13.59 4.40
C PRO A 353 1.11 13.60 3.26
N ILE A 354 2.41 13.71 3.59
CA ILE A 354 3.48 13.71 2.59
C ILE A 354 3.64 12.32 1.98
N VAL A 355 3.54 11.29 2.81
CA VAL A 355 3.61 9.89 2.39
C VAL A 355 2.39 9.53 1.52
N LEU A 356 1.18 9.93 1.93
CA LEU A 356 -0.05 9.65 1.18
C LEU A 356 -0.10 10.35 -0.19
N LYS A 357 0.46 11.54 -0.33
CA LYS A 357 0.57 12.21 -1.65
C LYS A 357 1.42 11.43 -2.66
N GLY A 358 2.26 10.51 -2.22
CA GLY A 358 3.05 9.63 -3.07
C GLY A 358 2.39 8.27 -3.34
N THR A 359 1.14 8.08 -2.94
CA THR A 359 0.36 6.86 -3.23
C THR A 359 -0.82 7.21 -4.11
N THR A 360 -1.41 6.22 -4.76
CA THR A 360 -2.66 6.37 -5.55
C THR A 360 -3.86 6.80 -4.70
N VAL A 361 -3.73 6.79 -3.37
CA VAL A 361 -4.72 7.32 -2.43
C VAL A 361 -4.70 8.85 -2.47
N VAL A 362 -4.91 9.40 -3.67
CA VAL A 362 -4.98 10.85 -3.90
C VAL A 362 -6.43 11.28 -3.73
N GLY A 363 -6.73 11.85 -2.59
CA GLY A 363 -8.03 12.44 -2.31
C GLY A 363 -7.91 13.41 -1.13
N THR A 364 -8.90 14.24 -0.97
CA THR A 364 -8.96 15.33 0.00
C THR A 364 -8.99 14.87 1.48
N HIS A 365 -9.06 13.57 1.76
CA HIS A 365 -9.33 13.04 3.09
C HIS A 365 -8.17 12.21 3.68
N VAL A 366 -7.06 12.89 4.00
CA VAL A 366 -5.98 12.29 4.79
C VAL A 366 -6.44 12.09 6.24
N THR A 367 -6.60 10.85 6.65
CA THR A 367 -6.96 10.52 8.03
C THR A 367 -5.71 10.27 8.87
N ILE A 368 -5.47 11.10 9.89
CA ILE A 368 -4.39 10.88 10.85
C ILE A 368 -4.95 10.05 12.01
N SER A 369 -4.49 8.81 12.13
CA SER A 369 -4.94 7.92 13.19
C SER A 369 -4.53 8.41 14.57
N SER A 370 -5.51 8.51 15.46
CA SER A 370 -5.31 8.80 16.90
C SER A 370 -5.57 7.58 17.78
N SER A 371 -5.52 6.39 17.20
CA SER A 371 -5.81 5.13 17.91
C SER A 371 -4.98 4.98 19.19
N PRO A 372 -5.60 4.62 20.32
CA PRO A 372 -4.88 4.32 21.57
C PRO A 372 -3.84 3.21 21.43
N VAL A 373 -4.00 2.34 20.43
CA VAL A 373 -3.07 1.23 20.13
C VAL A 373 -1.68 1.76 19.76
N ILE A 374 -1.59 2.88 19.05
CA ILE A 374 -0.32 3.55 18.71
C ILE A 374 0.47 3.87 19.99
N PHE A 375 -0.18 4.52 20.93
CA PHE A 375 0.46 4.97 22.17
C PHE A 375 0.78 3.80 23.10
N ALA A 376 -0.16 2.87 23.27
CA ALA A 376 0.04 1.69 24.11
C ALA A 376 1.12 0.76 23.53
N GLY A 377 1.07 0.46 22.23
CA GLY A 377 2.05 -0.35 21.52
C GLY A 377 3.45 0.25 21.63
N SER A 378 3.62 1.52 21.26
CA SER A 378 4.90 2.23 21.35
C SER A 378 5.45 2.25 22.78
N ALA A 379 4.60 2.50 23.79
CA ALA A 379 5.03 2.48 25.18
C ALA A 379 5.48 1.09 25.63
N ILE A 380 4.76 0.03 25.26
CA ILE A 380 5.10 -1.36 25.57
C ILE A 380 6.46 -1.72 24.92
N PHE A 381 6.64 -1.43 23.63
CA PHE A 381 7.90 -1.69 22.93
C PHE A 381 9.07 -0.92 23.56
N ALA A 382 8.89 0.35 23.91
CA ALA A 382 9.91 1.15 24.58
C ALA A 382 10.26 0.57 25.95
N VAL A 383 9.27 0.19 26.77
CA VAL A 383 9.47 -0.43 28.07
C VAL A 383 10.22 -1.75 27.94
N ILE A 384 9.83 -2.64 27.01
CA ILE A 384 10.52 -3.91 26.76
C ILE A 384 11.98 -3.65 26.38
N THR A 385 12.23 -2.72 25.44
CA THR A 385 13.58 -2.37 24.98
C THR A 385 14.45 -1.86 26.13
N VAL A 386 13.91 -0.99 27.00
CA VAL A 386 14.63 -0.47 28.17
C VAL A 386 14.96 -1.59 29.17
N PHE A 387 14.00 -2.44 29.49
CA PHE A 387 14.22 -3.54 30.44
C PHE A 387 15.21 -4.58 29.95
N LEU A 388 15.17 -4.93 28.65
CA LEU A 388 16.15 -5.81 28.02
C LEU A 388 17.56 -5.20 28.08
N SER A 389 17.68 -3.91 27.77
CA SER A 389 18.94 -3.15 27.78
C SER A 389 19.56 -3.07 29.17
N CYS A 390 18.76 -2.97 30.23
CA CYS A 390 19.24 -2.90 31.60
C CYS A 390 19.68 -4.25 32.20
N THR A 391 19.33 -5.37 31.57
CA THR A 391 19.52 -6.72 32.15
C THR A 391 21.00 -7.09 32.29
N LYS A 392 21.82 -6.88 31.25
CA LYS A 392 23.28 -7.19 31.27
C LYS A 392 24.04 -6.25 32.21
N PRO A 393 23.87 -4.90 32.15
CA PRO A 393 24.49 -3.98 33.12
C PRO A 393 24.12 -4.30 34.57
N GLY A 394 22.85 -4.60 34.83
CA GLY A 394 22.38 -5.00 36.16
C GLY A 394 22.99 -6.31 36.66
N LYS A 395 23.26 -7.29 35.80
CA LYS A 395 24.01 -8.50 36.15
C LYS A 395 25.47 -8.20 36.46
N MET A 396 26.09 -7.26 35.72
CA MET A 396 27.47 -6.86 35.96
C MET A 396 27.63 -6.20 37.33
N ALA A 397 26.81 -5.21 37.68
CA ALA A 397 26.80 -4.59 39.01
C ALA A 397 26.60 -5.59 40.15
N ALA A 398 25.74 -6.58 39.92
CA ALA A 398 25.44 -7.62 40.89
C ALA A 398 26.58 -8.63 41.12
N LYS A 399 27.49 -8.83 40.16
CA LYS A 399 28.59 -9.80 40.23
C LYS A 399 29.86 -9.25 40.88
N VAL A 400 30.10 -7.92 40.81
CA VAL A 400 31.33 -7.29 41.34
C VAL A 400 31.42 -7.48 42.85
N SER A 401 32.59 -7.93 43.35
CA SER A 401 32.84 -8.08 44.78
C SER A 401 33.15 -6.70 45.44
N PRO A 402 32.96 -6.53 46.77
CA PRO A 402 33.31 -5.28 47.44
C PRO A 402 34.78 -4.90 47.29
N VAL A 403 35.68 -5.88 47.35
CA VAL A 403 37.13 -5.69 47.20
C VAL A 403 37.52 -5.33 45.77
N GLU A 404 36.88 -5.95 44.77
CA GLU A 404 37.10 -5.59 43.38
C GLU A 404 36.56 -4.20 43.07
N ALA A 405 35.44 -3.79 43.67
CA ALA A 405 34.82 -2.49 43.44
C ALA A 405 35.70 -1.33 43.98
N THR A 406 36.40 -1.50 45.13
CA THR A 406 37.33 -0.50 45.68
C THR A 406 38.59 -0.37 44.83
N LYS A 407 39.04 -1.46 44.21
CA LYS A 407 40.21 -1.51 43.31
C LYS A 407 39.83 -1.34 41.84
N TYR A 408 38.54 -1.15 41.54
CA TYR A 408 38.05 -1.07 40.15
C TYR A 408 38.61 0.17 39.46
N THR A 409 39.53 -0.06 38.53
CA THR A 409 39.94 0.88 37.52
C THR A 409 39.44 0.37 36.17
N GLU A 410 38.88 1.25 35.34
CA GLU A 410 38.42 0.88 34.00
C GLU A 410 39.54 0.35 33.09
N CYS A 411 40.77 0.36 33.55
CA CYS A 411 41.95 -0.12 32.85
C CYS A 411 42.10 -1.63 32.99
N VAL A 412 41.85 -2.37 31.94
CA VAL A 412 42.26 -3.79 31.85
C VAL A 412 43.78 -3.84 31.90
N SER A 413 44.36 -4.51 32.91
CA SER A 413 45.78 -4.75 32.99
C SER A 413 46.23 -5.54 31.73
N VAL A 414 47.01 -4.92 30.89
CA VAL A 414 47.62 -5.57 29.72
C VAL A 414 48.70 -6.55 30.23
N LYS A 415 48.38 -7.84 30.14
CA LYS A 415 49.30 -8.94 30.55
C LYS A 415 50.56 -9.12 29.68
N LYS A 416 50.82 -8.23 28.70
CA LYS A 416 52.04 -8.30 27.88
C LYS A 416 52.76 -6.96 27.90
N LYS A 417 53.95 -6.95 28.53
CA LYS A 417 54.96 -5.89 28.42
C LYS A 417 55.48 -5.87 26.96
N ARG A 418 54.89 -5.01 26.10
CA ARG A 418 55.57 -4.62 24.87
C ARG A 418 56.47 -3.43 25.18
N ARG A 419 57.76 -3.63 25.16
CA ARG A 419 58.74 -2.56 25.12
C ARG A 419 58.63 -1.87 23.78
N SER A 420 58.15 -0.62 23.74
CA SER A 420 58.23 0.25 22.58
C SER A 420 59.38 1.21 22.78
N SER A 421 60.32 1.20 21.87
CA SER A 421 61.53 2.07 21.90
C SER A 421 61.32 3.38 21.12
N HIS A 422 60.13 3.68 20.62
CA HIS A 422 59.87 4.89 19.83
C HIS A 422 58.95 5.84 20.59
N GLY A 423 59.28 7.15 20.53
CA GLY A 423 58.55 8.22 21.18
C GLY A 423 57.08 8.20 20.79
N ALA A 424 56.15 8.38 21.74
CA ALA A 424 54.71 8.30 21.54
C ALA A 424 54.18 9.52 20.75
N LYS A 425 53.99 9.38 19.46
CA LYS A 425 53.25 10.39 18.64
C LYS A 425 51.80 10.45 19.06
N VAL A 426 51.16 11.63 19.02
CA VAL A 426 49.80 11.87 19.49
C VAL A 426 48.79 10.91 18.84
N TYR A 427 48.91 10.62 17.53
CA TYR A 427 48.02 9.70 16.83
C TYR A 427 48.16 8.24 17.29
N GLN A 428 49.35 7.81 17.69
CA GLN A 428 49.58 6.46 18.22
C GLN A 428 48.93 6.31 19.62
N MET A 429 48.96 7.36 20.42
CA MET A 429 48.25 7.39 21.71
C MET A 429 46.73 7.34 21.51
N ALA A 430 46.18 8.10 20.55
CA ALA A 430 44.79 8.10 20.21
C ALA A 430 44.33 6.70 19.75
N PHE A 431 45.07 6.06 18.84
CA PHE A 431 44.77 4.71 18.36
C PHE A 431 44.85 3.64 19.47
N ALA A 432 45.86 3.72 20.33
CA ALA A 432 46.01 2.80 21.45
C ALA A 432 44.88 2.91 22.48
N ASN A 433 44.27 4.08 22.62
CA ASN A 433 43.11 4.30 23.48
C ASN A 433 41.87 3.55 23.03
N LEU A 434 41.62 3.43 21.70
CA LEU A 434 40.54 2.60 21.18
C LEU A 434 40.68 1.13 21.60
N GLY A 435 41.93 0.62 21.63
CA GLY A 435 42.22 -0.76 22.02
C GLY A 435 42.06 -1.05 23.52
N ARG A 436 42.01 -0.05 24.38
CA ARG A 436 41.88 -0.20 25.83
C ARG A 436 40.51 -0.70 26.27
N ASN A 437 39.42 -0.28 25.55
CA ASN A 437 38.07 -0.74 25.83
C ASN A 437 37.36 -1.22 24.52
N LYS A 438 37.84 -2.35 24.02
CA LYS A 438 37.39 -2.92 22.74
C LYS A 438 35.87 -3.05 22.63
N LYS A 439 35.21 -3.47 23.73
CA LYS A 439 33.73 -3.65 23.73
C LYS A 439 33.00 -2.34 23.48
N LYS A 440 33.44 -1.25 24.10
CA LYS A 440 32.87 0.08 23.92
C LYS A 440 33.13 0.60 22.49
N THR A 441 34.38 0.46 22.03
CA THR A 441 34.74 0.86 20.65
C THR A 441 33.91 0.15 19.59
N VAL A 442 33.84 -1.17 19.67
CA VAL A 442 33.04 -1.99 18.73
C VAL A 442 31.55 -1.58 18.73
N LEU A 443 30.99 -1.34 19.93
CA LEU A 443 29.57 -0.99 20.05
C LEU A 443 29.25 0.37 19.43
N VAL A 444 30.11 1.36 19.60
CA VAL A 444 29.96 2.70 19.00
C VAL A 444 30.13 2.63 17.49
N VAL A 445 31.19 1.92 17.03
CA VAL A 445 31.46 1.72 15.62
C VAL A 445 30.30 1.03 14.92
N ILE A 446 29.75 -0.05 15.50
CA ILE A 446 28.59 -0.76 14.93
C ILE A 446 27.34 0.13 14.92
N SER A 447 27.10 0.90 15.99
CA SER A 447 25.92 1.78 16.05
C SER A 447 25.94 2.89 15.00
N LEU A 448 27.09 3.47 14.72
CA LEU A 448 27.25 4.44 13.63
C LEU A 448 27.21 3.77 12.25
N ALA A 449 27.90 2.64 12.11
CA ALA A 449 27.95 1.89 10.85
C ALA A 449 26.56 1.44 10.39
N LEU A 450 25.73 0.96 11.33
CA LEU A 450 24.39 0.50 11.04
C LEU A 450 23.51 1.60 10.43
N SER A 451 23.62 2.83 10.92
CA SER A 451 22.88 3.97 10.36
C SER A 451 23.26 4.26 8.90
N VAL A 452 24.54 4.14 8.58
CA VAL A 452 25.03 4.38 7.20
C VAL A 452 24.68 3.21 6.30
N THR A 453 24.77 1.97 6.82
CA THR A 453 24.36 0.78 6.07
C THR A 453 22.87 0.83 5.70
N LEU A 454 22.02 1.23 6.65
CA LEU A 454 20.59 1.41 6.39
C LEU A 454 20.31 2.49 5.34
N LEU A 455 21.01 3.61 5.43
CA LEU A 455 20.91 4.66 4.40
C LEU A 455 21.35 4.13 3.03
N ASN A 456 22.44 3.35 3.00
CA ASN A 456 22.91 2.76 1.75
C ASN A 456 21.90 1.76 1.15
N VAL A 457 21.32 0.89 1.98
CA VAL A 457 20.27 -0.06 1.56
C VAL A 457 19.05 0.70 1.04
N LEU A 458 18.61 1.75 1.72
CA LEU A 458 17.49 2.58 1.26
C LEU A 458 17.78 3.25 -0.09
N CYS A 459 18.97 3.85 -0.24
CA CYS A 459 19.32 4.50 -1.50
C CYS A 459 19.48 3.49 -2.65
N SER A 460 20.01 2.28 -2.36
CA SER A 460 20.08 1.20 -3.35
C SER A 460 18.69 0.69 -3.74
N PHE A 461 17.77 0.61 -2.77
CA PHE A 461 16.39 0.22 -3.03
C PHE A 461 15.66 1.21 -3.93
N VAL A 462 15.59 2.48 -3.51
CA VAL A 462 14.90 3.51 -4.32
C VAL A 462 15.59 3.75 -5.66
N GLY A 463 16.92 3.65 -5.70
CA GLY A 463 17.70 3.76 -6.94
C GLY A 463 17.60 2.53 -7.85
N GLY A 464 17.09 1.41 -7.36
CA GLY A 464 16.78 0.20 -8.12
C GLY A 464 15.41 0.21 -8.80
N PHE A 465 14.56 1.21 -8.53
CA PHE A 465 13.26 1.36 -9.19
C PHE A 465 13.46 1.73 -10.66
N ASP A 466 13.07 0.82 -11.54
CA ASP A 466 13.13 1.00 -12.98
C ASP A 466 11.79 1.57 -13.47
N THR A 467 11.82 2.85 -13.82
CA THR A 467 10.63 3.59 -14.26
C THR A 467 10.13 3.09 -15.62
N GLU A 468 11.04 2.78 -16.56
CA GLU A 468 10.63 2.31 -17.87
C GLU A 468 10.03 0.90 -17.80
N LYS A 469 10.61 0.02 -16.96
CA LYS A 469 10.05 -1.30 -16.72
C LYS A 469 8.64 -1.21 -16.12
N TYR A 470 8.40 -0.28 -15.17
CA TYR A 470 7.08 -0.05 -14.60
C TYR A 470 6.08 0.46 -15.63
N ILE A 471 6.49 1.42 -16.48
CA ILE A 471 5.64 2.01 -17.50
C ILE A 471 5.27 0.98 -18.57
N SER A 472 6.25 0.20 -19.06
CA SER A 472 6.03 -0.77 -20.14
C SER A 472 5.00 -1.85 -19.80
N GLN A 473 4.83 -2.17 -18.52
CA GLN A 473 3.78 -3.09 -18.06
C GLN A 473 2.39 -2.44 -17.95
N ARG A 474 2.32 -1.12 -17.88
CA ARG A 474 1.07 -0.37 -17.73
C ARG A 474 0.53 0.16 -19.05
N THR A 475 1.42 0.64 -19.90
CA THR A 475 1.09 1.19 -21.21
C THR A 475 2.17 0.91 -22.24
N CYS A 476 1.78 0.73 -23.50
CA CYS A 476 2.67 0.56 -24.64
C CYS A 476 2.70 1.79 -25.55
N ALA A 477 1.89 2.80 -25.27
CA ALA A 477 1.77 4.01 -26.07
C ALA A 477 1.83 5.25 -25.19
N ASP A 478 2.12 6.40 -25.78
CA ASP A 478 2.12 7.67 -25.06
C ASP A 478 0.71 8.04 -24.60
N PHE A 479 -0.31 7.73 -25.43
CA PHE A 479 -1.73 8.00 -25.11
C PHE A 479 -2.62 6.83 -25.53
N ILE A 480 -3.64 6.58 -24.71
CA ILE A 480 -4.77 5.68 -25.00
C ILE A 480 -6.04 6.47 -24.70
N VAL A 481 -6.90 6.59 -25.69
CA VAL A 481 -8.15 7.34 -25.63
C VAL A 481 -9.34 6.41 -25.89
N SER A 482 -10.35 6.50 -25.06
CA SER A 482 -11.62 5.77 -25.23
C SER A 482 -12.74 6.41 -24.42
N SER A 483 -13.92 5.80 -24.40
CA SER A 483 -14.99 6.21 -23.50
C SER A 483 -14.72 5.76 -22.04
N THR A 484 -15.45 6.36 -21.12
CA THR A 484 -15.50 5.92 -19.72
C THR A 484 -15.92 4.47 -19.55
N ASP A 485 -16.75 3.96 -20.45
CA ASP A 485 -17.22 2.58 -20.41
C ASP A 485 -16.11 1.59 -20.68
N TYR A 486 -15.20 1.87 -21.62
CA TYR A 486 -14.01 1.07 -21.84
C TYR A 486 -13.14 0.96 -20.56
N PHE A 487 -12.86 2.09 -19.91
CA PHE A 487 -12.02 2.10 -18.71
C PHE A 487 -12.71 1.53 -17.46
N ARG A 488 -14.04 1.39 -17.50
CA ARG A 488 -14.85 0.78 -16.42
C ARG A 488 -15.31 -0.65 -16.71
N TYR A 489 -14.92 -1.20 -17.86
CA TYR A 489 -15.32 -2.54 -18.29
C TYR A 489 -16.84 -2.69 -18.48
N ASN A 490 -17.51 -1.60 -18.89
CA ASN A 490 -18.90 -1.64 -19.29
C ASN A 490 -19.02 -1.93 -20.77
N ASP A 491 -20.10 -2.59 -21.17
CA ASP A 491 -20.42 -2.73 -22.57
C ASP A 491 -21.02 -1.43 -23.14
N ALA A 492 -20.67 -1.13 -24.38
CA ALA A 492 -21.19 0.01 -25.12
C ALA A 492 -21.25 -0.30 -26.62
N ASP A 493 -22.23 0.27 -27.28
CA ASP A 493 -22.40 0.12 -28.75
C ASP A 493 -21.26 0.82 -29.51
N GLU A 494 -20.71 1.88 -28.96
CA GLU A 494 -19.58 2.63 -29.51
C GLU A 494 -18.74 3.17 -28.35
N TYR A 495 -17.43 2.95 -28.37
CA TYR A 495 -16.52 3.49 -27.34
C TYR A 495 -15.80 4.76 -27.80
N ILE A 496 -15.43 4.85 -29.06
CA ILE A 496 -14.80 6.03 -29.66
C ILE A 496 -15.15 6.11 -31.15
N SER A 497 -15.67 7.27 -31.58
CA SER A 497 -16.10 7.48 -32.97
C SER A 497 -14.92 7.81 -33.89
N GLU A 498 -15.09 7.54 -35.20
CA GLU A 498 -14.14 7.95 -36.23
C GLU A 498 -13.94 9.47 -36.27
N GLU A 499 -15.01 10.23 -36.04
CA GLU A 499 -14.97 11.68 -36.02
C GLU A 499 -14.05 12.19 -34.89
N THR A 500 -14.16 11.60 -33.70
CA THR A 500 -13.30 11.91 -32.56
C THR A 500 -11.83 11.60 -32.84
N ILE A 501 -11.55 10.47 -33.47
CA ILE A 501 -10.17 10.11 -33.86
C ILE A 501 -9.62 11.08 -34.90
N ALA A 502 -10.42 11.43 -35.92
CA ALA A 502 -9.99 12.41 -36.92
C ALA A 502 -9.68 13.77 -36.28
N GLU A 503 -10.48 14.20 -35.29
CA GLU A 503 -10.23 15.42 -34.53
C GLU A 503 -8.93 15.32 -33.72
N ILE A 504 -8.64 14.19 -33.08
CA ILE A 504 -7.39 13.96 -32.34
C ILE A 504 -6.21 14.03 -33.29
N GLN A 505 -6.25 13.34 -34.42
CA GLN A 505 -5.19 13.31 -35.44
C GLN A 505 -4.91 14.70 -36.03
N GLU A 506 -5.91 15.54 -36.20
CA GLU A 506 -5.75 16.92 -36.70
C GLU A 506 -5.02 17.82 -35.68
N ASN A 507 -5.20 17.56 -34.39
CA ASN A 507 -4.70 18.40 -33.29
C ASN A 507 -3.46 17.85 -32.58
N THR A 508 -3.01 16.64 -32.98
CA THR A 508 -1.82 15.98 -32.40
C THR A 508 -0.80 15.63 -33.49
N SER A 509 0.43 15.37 -33.07
CA SER A 509 1.49 14.87 -33.96
C SER A 509 1.78 13.42 -33.58
N GLU A 510 1.41 12.51 -34.47
CA GLU A 510 1.51 11.07 -34.21
C GLU A 510 2.61 10.41 -35.02
N THR A 511 3.20 9.35 -34.51
CA THR A 511 4.21 8.51 -35.19
C THR A 511 3.66 7.12 -35.49
N VAL A 512 3.17 6.44 -34.46
CA VAL A 512 2.49 5.15 -34.56
C VAL A 512 1.13 5.34 -33.94
N SER A 513 0.08 5.02 -34.65
CA SER A 513 -1.28 5.11 -34.13
C SER A 513 -2.18 4.01 -34.69
N GLY A 514 -3.21 3.67 -33.94
CA GLY A 514 -4.18 2.66 -34.37
C GLY A 514 -5.21 2.35 -33.30
N SER A 515 -6.15 1.51 -33.66
CA SER A 515 -7.29 1.11 -32.84
C SER A 515 -7.32 -0.41 -32.61
N GLY A 516 -7.89 -0.80 -31.49
CA GLY A 516 -8.29 -2.17 -31.23
C GLY A 516 -9.80 -2.33 -31.38
N TYR A 517 -10.22 -3.47 -31.91
CA TYR A 517 -11.60 -3.76 -32.26
C TYR A 517 -12.08 -5.07 -31.68
N MET A 518 -13.36 -5.12 -31.41
CA MET A 518 -14.10 -6.35 -31.13
C MET A 518 -15.26 -6.51 -32.12
N THR A 519 -15.88 -7.68 -32.15
CA THR A 519 -17.17 -7.92 -32.82
C THR A 519 -18.27 -8.04 -31.78
N ASP A 520 -19.48 -7.68 -32.16
CA ASP A 520 -20.71 -7.93 -31.40
C ASP A 520 -21.15 -9.40 -31.43
N MET A 521 -20.58 -10.18 -32.37
CA MET A 521 -20.83 -11.61 -32.45
C MET A 521 -20.15 -12.38 -31.30
N SER A 522 -20.81 -13.42 -30.82
CA SER A 522 -20.15 -14.38 -29.95
C SER A 522 -19.04 -15.09 -30.68
N THR A 523 -17.82 -15.00 -30.17
CA THR A 523 -16.65 -15.72 -30.68
C THR A 523 -16.40 -16.95 -29.85
N MET A 524 -16.38 -18.10 -30.47
CA MET A 524 -16.16 -19.40 -29.85
C MET A 524 -15.02 -20.12 -30.57
N VAL A 525 -14.41 -21.09 -29.89
CA VAL A 525 -13.37 -21.93 -30.49
C VAL A 525 -13.64 -23.41 -30.19
N TRP A 526 -13.42 -24.29 -31.16
CA TRP A 526 -13.33 -25.71 -30.91
C TRP A 526 -11.99 -26.04 -30.25
N MET A 527 -12.02 -26.53 -29.02
CA MET A 527 -10.83 -26.81 -28.20
C MET A 527 -10.91 -28.22 -27.67
N ASP A 528 -9.79 -28.94 -27.65
CA ASP A 528 -9.72 -30.27 -27.02
C ASP A 528 -10.09 -30.15 -25.52
N THR A 529 -10.94 -31.06 -25.03
CA THR A 529 -11.47 -31.04 -23.67
C THR A 529 -10.39 -31.07 -22.59
N GLU A 530 -9.30 -31.84 -22.82
CA GLU A 530 -8.19 -31.90 -21.85
C GLU A 530 -7.35 -30.61 -21.89
N GLN A 531 -7.26 -29.97 -23.03
CA GLN A 531 -6.60 -28.67 -23.17
C GLN A 531 -7.39 -27.58 -22.43
N TYR A 532 -8.73 -27.54 -22.61
CA TYR A 532 -9.59 -26.64 -21.86
C TYR A 532 -9.45 -26.81 -20.34
N LYS A 533 -9.43 -28.06 -19.87
CA LYS A 533 -9.26 -28.33 -18.44
C LYS A 533 -7.93 -27.77 -17.93
N LYS A 534 -6.82 -27.93 -18.67
CA LYS A 534 -5.52 -27.38 -18.29
C LYS A 534 -5.54 -25.85 -18.20
N MET A 535 -6.29 -25.20 -19.10
CA MET A 535 -6.43 -23.74 -19.07
C MET A 535 -7.28 -23.25 -17.89
N ALA A 536 -8.39 -23.91 -17.64
CA ALA A 536 -9.41 -23.45 -16.70
C ALA A 536 -9.14 -23.83 -15.23
N VAL A 537 -8.37 -24.88 -14.96
CA VAL A 537 -8.03 -25.37 -13.59
C VAL A 537 -7.53 -24.28 -12.65
N PRO A 538 -6.69 -23.30 -13.05
CA PRO A 538 -6.25 -22.25 -12.14
C PRO A 538 -7.35 -21.31 -11.67
N TYR A 539 -8.45 -21.23 -12.44
CA TYR A 539 -9.52 -20.26 -12.21
C TYR A 539 -10.80 -20.88 -11.68
N LEU A 540 -11.00 -22.18 -11.90
CA LEU A 540 -12.20 -22.94 -11.56
C LEU A 540 -11.87 -24.15 -10.70
N GLY A 541 -12.72 -24.43 -9.70
CA GLY A 541 -12.62 -25.69 -8.94
C GLY A 541 -12.93 -26.90 -9.81
N GLU A 542 -12.40 -28.09 -9.46
CA GLU A 542 -12.59 -29.32 -10.24
C GLU A 542 -14.08 -29.68 -10.47
N GLU A 543 -14.96 -29.45 -9.47
CA GLU A 543 -16.40 -29.71 -9.58
C GLU A 543 -17.08 -28.75 -10.55
N GLU A 544 -16.76 -27.46 -10.46
CA GLU A 544 -17.29 -26.43 -11.35
C GLU A 544 -16.82 -26.62 -12.80
N LEU A 545 -15.56 -27.02 -12.97
CA LEU A 545 -14.98 -27.33 -14.26
C LEU A 545 -15.69 -28.50 -14.93
N GLU A 546 -15.95 -29.59 -14.20
CA GLU A 546 -16.69 -30.73 -14.74
C GLU A 546 -18.14 -30.39 -15.09
N GLU A 547 -18.80 -29.52 -14.33
CA GLU A 547 -20.12 -29.01 -14.67
C GLU A 547 -20.10 -28.19 -15.95
N LYS A 548 -19.20 -27.22 -16.08
CA LYS A 548 -19.08 -26.40 -17.30
C LYS A 548 -18.82 -27.22 -18.55
N VAL A 549 -17.94 -28.21 -18.48
CA VAL A 549 -17.65 -29.12 -19.60
C VAL A 549 -18.89 -29.93 -20.03
N LYS A 550 -19.89 -30.16 -19.16
CA LYS A 550 -21.14 -30.83 -19.53
C LYS A 550 -22.05 -29.95 -20.36
N TYR A 551 -22.02 -28.66 -20.12
CA TYR A 551 -22.89 -27.69 -20.83
C TYR A 551 -22.38 -27.33 -22.21
N TYR A 552 -21.07 -27.44 -22.48
CA TYR A 552 -20.51 -27.10 -23.77
C TYR A 552 -20.90 -28.12 -24.86
N GLU A 553 -21.17 -27.64 -26.06
CA GLU A 553 -21.36 -28.45 -27.24
C GLU A 553 -20.13 -29.28 -27.54
N LYS A 554 -20.29 -30.53 -27.97
CA LYS A 554 -19.20 -31.50 -28.15
C LYS A 554 -19.09 -32.01 -29.56
N ARG A 555 -17.85 -32.02 -30.09
CA ARG A 555 -17.50 -32.61 -31.37
C ARG A 555 -16.32 -33.58 -31.18
N GLY A 556 -16.61 -34.86 -30.90
CA GLY A 556 -15.57 -35.82 -30.57
C GLY A 556 -14.90 -35.56 -29.24
N SER A 557 -13.60 -35.29 -29.21
CA SER A 557 -12.84 -34.88 -28.03
C SER A 557 -12.87 -33.37 -27.77
N GLU A 558 -13.42 -32.59 -28.69
CA GLU A 558 -13.45 -31.15 -28.64
C GLU A 558 -14.76 -30.64 -28.03
N ILE A 559 -14.68 -29.48 -27.41
CA ILE A 559 -15.78 -28.69 -26.87
C ILE A 559 -15.76 -27.30 -27.49
N LYS A 560 -16.94 -26.72 -27.74
CA LYS A 560 -17.06 -25.35 -28.21
C LYS A 560 -17.06 -24.41 -27.02
N THR A 561 -15.99 -23.63 -26.86
CA THR A 561 -15.77 -22.75 -25.71
C THR A 561 -15.69 -21.27 -26.13
N PRO A 562 -16.10 -20.33 -25.30
CA PRO A 562 -15.88 -18.91 -25.57
C PRO A 562 -14.39 -18.61 -25.75
N THR A 563 -14.08 -17.66 -26.62
CA THR A 563 -12.73 -17.15 -26.84
C THR A 563 -12.78 -15.64 -27.01
N ILE A 564 -11.68 -14.96 -26.69
CA ILE A 564 -11.55 -13.55 -26.97
C ILE A 564 -10.82 -13.39 -28.29
N LEU A 565 -11.41 -12.64 -29.21
CA LEU A 565 -10.83 -12.28 -30.48
C LEU A 565 -10.72 -10.76 -30.58
N GLU A 566 -9.52 -10.26 -30.72
CA GLU A 566 -9.24 -8.84 -30.88
C GLU A 566 -8.67 -8.54 -32.25
N GLY A 567 -9.32 -7.62 -32.95
CA GLY A 567 -8.82 -7.07 -34.23
C GLY A 567 -7.92 -5.87 -33.94
N LEU A 568 -6.74 -5.82 -34.57
CA LEU A 568 -5.81 -4.70 -34.42
C LEU A 568 -5.53 -4.04 -35.75
N ASP A 569 -5.40 -2.71 -35.77
CA ASP A 569 -4.83 -2.02 -36.90
C ASP A 569 -3.37 -2.47 -37.14
N GLU A 570 -2.95 -2.53 -38.41
CA GLU A 570 -1.64 -3.08 -38.83
C GLU A 570 -0.47 -2.44 -38.07
N ALA A 571 -0.49 -1.13 -37.87
CA ALA A 571 0.56 -0.41 -37.15
C ALA A 571 0.76 -0.87 -35.71
N LEU A 572 -0.27 -1.42 -35.05
CA LEU A 572 -0.19 -1.87 -33.65
C LEU A 572 0.58 -3.18 -33.46
N PHE A 573 0.73 -3.96 -34.53
CA PHE A 573 1.54 -5.19 -34.44
C PHE A 573 3.03 -4.93 -34.20
N GLU A 574 3.53 -3.71 -34.43
CA GLU A 574 4.88 -3.30 -34.06
C GLU A 574 5.09 -3.30 -32.53
N LYS A 575 4.00 -3.19 -31.77
CA LYS A 575 4.02 -3.17 -30.29
C LYS A 575 3.86 -4.56 -29.66
N VAL A 576 3.57 -5.56 -30.47
CA VAL A 576 3.39 -6.95 -30.02
C VAL A 576 4.75 -7.65 -29.96
N THR A 577 5.02 -8.36 -28.86
CA THR A 577 6.25 -9.13 -28.70
C THR A 577 6.05 -10.57 -29.15
N VAL A 578 6.77 -11.02 -30.15
CA VAL A 578 6.72 -12.41 -30.61
C VAL A 578 7.56 -13.28 -29.69
N LEU A 579 6.94 -14.31 -29.12
CA LEU A 579 7.60 -15.29 -28.23
C LEU A 579 7.99 -16.56 -29.01
N ASP A 580 7.14 -16.98 -29.97
CA ASP A 580 7.40 -18.11 -30.86
C ASP A 580 6.65 -17.88 -32.17
N GLY A 581 7.21 -18.32 -33.32
CA GLY A 581 6.64 -18.13 -34.65
C GLY A 581 6.96 -16.78 -35.28
N GLU A 582 6.14 -16.36 -36.23
CA GLU A 582 6.28 -15.13 -37.02
C GLU A 582 4.92 -14.48 -37.30
N LEU A 583 4.87 -13.13 -37.37
CA LEU A 583 3.62 -12.38 -37.63
C LEU A 583 3.30 -12.19 -39.10
N ASP A 584 4.32 -12.34 -40.03
CA ASP A 584 4.14 -12.10 -41.45
C ASP A 584 2.93 -12.86 -42.08
N PRO A 585 2.62 -14.13 -41.66
CA PRO A 585 1.44 -14.83 -42.19
C PRO A 585 0.10 -14.15 -41.86
N LEU A 586 0.01 -13.29 -40.85
CA LEU A 586 -1.23 -12.55 -40.53
C LEU A 586 -1.64 -11.59 -41.66
N PHE A 587 -0.66 -11.13 -42.45
CA PHE A 587 -0.85 -10.12 -43.51
C PHE A 587 -0.88 -10.73 -44.89
N ASP A 588 -0.80 -12.07 -45.01
CA ASP A 588 -0.92 -12.76 -46.29
C ASP A 588 -2.40 -13.12 -46.53
N GLU A 589 -3.00 -12.50 -47.55
CA GLU A 589 -4.39 -12.71 -47.95
C GLU A 589 -4.74 -14.19 -48.27
N ASN A 590 -3.75 -15.01 -48.61
CA ASN A 590 -3.93 -16.41 -48.95
C ASN A 590 -3.86 -17.37 -47.79
N ILE A 591 -3.48 -16.89 -46.58
CA ILE A 591 -3.29 -17.70 -45.40
C ILE A 591 -4.27 -17.22 -44.31
N ASN A 592 -5.13 -18.12 -43.83
CA ASN A 592 -5.88 -17.85 -42.63
C ASN A 592 -4.96 -18.07 -41.43
N ALA A 593 -4.34 -17.01 -40.94
CA ALA A 593 -3.47 -17.04 -39.79
C ALA A 593 -4.04 -16.30 -38.58
N ILE A 594 -3.69 -16.75 -37.39
CA ILE A 594 -4.06 -16.13 -36.12
C ILE A 594 -2.88 -16.20 -35.16
N ALA A 595 -2.70 -15.18 -34.35
CA ALA A 595 -1.74 -15.21 -33.26
C ALA A 595 -2.45 -15.40 -31.91
N ILE A 596 -1.81 -16.14 -31.00
CA ILE A 596 -2.33 -16.45 -29.68
C ILE A 596 -1.60 -15.60 -28.66
N ARG A 597 -2.37 -14.85 -27.86
CA ARG A 597 -1.82 -14.16 -26.69
C ARG A 597 -1.48 -15.17 -25.62
N VAL A 598 -0.28 -15.05 -25.11
CA VAL A 598 0.24 -15.87 -24.00
C VAL A 598 0.37 -14.99 -22.76
N GLU A 599 -0.08 -15.48 -21.64
CA GLU A 599 0.11 -14.80 -20.35
C GLU A 599 1.55 -14.97 -19.88
N THR A 600 2.18 -13.86 -19.54
CA THR A 600 3.51 -13.80 -18.95
C THR A 600 3.40 -13.34 -17.49
N ASP A 601 4.33 -13.81 -16.66
CA ASP A 601 4.48 -13.27 -15.32
C ASP A 601 5.08 -11.85 -15.36
N ASP A 602 5.10 -11.16 -14.21
CA ASP A 602 5.68 -9.82 -14.09
C ASP A 602 7.17 -9.73 -14.51
N TYR A 603 7.82 -10.86 -14.78
CA TYR A 603 9.19 -10.97 -15.22
C TYR A 603 9.33 -11.33 -16.72
N GLY A 604 8.20 -11.45 -17.44
CA GLY A 604 8.15 -11.81 -18.85
C GLY A 604 8.34 -13.32 -19.12
N ASN A 605 8.24 -14.17 -18.09
CA ASN A 605 8.30 -15.61 -18.30
C ASN A 605 6.92 -16.16 -18.62
N VAL A 606 6.82 -17.01 -19.61
CA VAL A 606 5.58 -17.67 -20.00
C VAL A 606 5.16 -18.65 -18.91
N GLU A 607 3.98 -18.47 -18.34
CA GLU A 607 3.41 -19.42 -17.42
C GLU A 607 2.75 -20.59 -18.16
N ASN A 608 3.24 -21.80 -17.88
CA ASN A 608 2.63 -23.04 -18.39
C ASN A 608 2.36 -23.06 -19.90
N ILE A 609 3.38 -22.92 -20.72
CA ILE A 609 3.30 -22.90 -22.20
C ILE A 609 2.50 -24.10 -22.79
N GLU A 610 2.41 -25.21 -22.04
CA GLU A 610 1.63 -26.39 -22.43
C GLU A 610 0.11 -26.16 -22.48
N ARG A 611 -0.37 -25.02 -21.97
CA ARG A 611 -1.78 -24.59 -22.05
C ARG A 611 -2.16 -24.03 -23.42
N TYR A 612 -1.19 -23.63 -24.22
CA TYR A 612 -1.39 -22.94 -25.49
C TYR A 612 -1.18 -23.91 -26.66
N PRO A 613 -1.84 -23.67 -27.81
CA PRO A 613 -1.56 -24.40 -29.04
C PRO A 613 -0.16 -24.10 -29.53
N LYS A 614 0.39 -24.96 -30.35
CA LYS A 614 1.71 -24.76 -30.95
C LYS A 614 1.59 -23.99 -32.26
N VAL A 615 2.64 -23.29 -32.61
CA VAL A 615 2.77 -22.69 -33.94
C VAL A 615 2.63 -23.80 -35.02
N GLY A 616 1.73 -23.58 -35.97
CA GLY A 616 1.35 -24.54 -37.02
C GLY A 616 0.11 -25.37 -36.70
N ASP A 617 -0.40 -25.36 -35.48
CA ASP A 617 -1.69 -26.00 -35.17
C ASP A 617 -2.85 -25.27 -35.85
N THR A 618 -3.94 -25.97 -36.13
CA THR A 618 -5.16 -25.37 -36.64
C THR A 618 -6.19 -25.16 -35.56
N LEU A 619 -6.76 -23.97 -35.50
CA LEU A 619 -7.87 -23.61 -34.62
C LEU A 619 -9.12 -23.33 -35.47
N THR A 620 -10.22 -23.98 -35.14
CA THR A 620 -11.52 -23.66 -35.76
C THR A 620 -12.24 -22.65 -34.89
N MET A 621 -12.32 -21.41 -35.38
CA MET A 621 -13.10 -20.33 -34.74
C MET A 621 -14.53 -20.39 -35.25
N VAL A 622 -15.46 -20.06 -34.36
CA VAL A 622 -16.88 -20.03 -34.64
C VAL A 622 -17.43 -18.65 -34.37
N TYR A 623 -17.90 -17.99 -35.39
CA TYR A 623 -18.58 -16.70 -35.27
C TYR A 623 -20.10 -16.98 -35.27
N GLN A 624 -20.79 -16.49 -34.25
CA GLN A 624 -22.16 -16.87 -34.02
C GLN A 624 -22.98 -15.68 -33.52
N ASN A 625 -24.05 -15.35 -34.20
CA ASN A 625 -25.05 -14.41 -33.67
C ASN A 625 -26.02 -15.15 -32.78
N MET A 626 -26.18 -14.66 -31.55
CA MET A 626 -27.25 -15.12 -30.67
C MET A 626 -28.26 -13.99 -30.51
N TYR A 627 -29.52 -14.31 -30.79
CA TYR A 627 -30.60 -13.37 -30.62
C TYR A 627 -31.77 -14.00 -29.88
N GLY A 628 -32.41 -13.20 -29.02
CA GLY A 628 -33.61 -13.62 -28.31
C GLY A 628 -34.83 -13.59 -29.23
N ILE A 629 -35.69 -14.61 -29.14
CA ILE A 629 -37.01 -14.59 -29.73
C ILE A 629 -38.06 -14.61 -28.62
N ASP A 630 -39.01 -13.70 -28.68
CA ASP A 630 -40.18 -13.75 -27.81
C ASP A 630 -41.05 -14.94 -28.20
N THR A 631 -41.07 -15.96 -27.34
CA THR A 631 -41.84 -17.19 -27.56
C THR A 631 -43.34 -16.98 -27.70
N ARG A 632 -43.87 -15.83 -27.28
CA ARG A 632 -45.29 -15.47 -27.38
C ARG A 632 -45.63 -14.94 -28.77
N THR A 633 -44.73 -14.23 -29.40
CA THR A 633 -44.96 -13.56 -30.70
C THR A 633 -44.23 -14.23 -31.86
N GLY A 634 -43.12 -14.91 -31.57
CA GLY A 634 -42.17 -15.46 -32.56
C GLY A 634 -41.33 -14.43 -33.27
N GLU A 635 -41.34 -13.17 -32.81
CA GLU A 635 -40.50 -12.07 -33.30
C GLU A 635 -39.25 -11.87 -32.40
N PRO A 636 -38.22 -11.13 -32.85
CA PRO A 636 -37.06 -10.81 -32.01
C PRO A 636 -37.52 -10.23 -30.67
N ALA A 637 -36.98 -10.78 -29.60
CA ALA A 637 -37.25 -10.31 -28.25
C ALA A 637 -36.65 -8.92 -28.11
N ASP A 638 -37.43 -7.96 -27.66
CA ASP A 638 -36.95 -6.66 -27.29
C ASP A 638 -36.44 -6.75 -25.82
N PRO A 639 -35.16 -6.53 -25.59
CA PRO A 639 -34.59 -6.61 -24.22
C PRO A 639 -35.31 -5.70 -23.21
N ALA A 640 -35.91 -4.59 -23.69
CA ALA A 640 -36.60 -3.63 -22.85
C ALA A 640 -38.05 -4.03 -22.48
N THR A 641 -38.66 -4.93 -23.27
CA THR A 641 -40.13 -5.21 -23.13
C THR A 641 -40.49 -6.68 -23.07
N THR A 642 -39.57 -7.60 -23.39
CA THR A 642 -39.82 -9.04 -23.38
C THR A 642 -39.30 -9.64 -22.06
N PRO A 643 -40.16 -10.18 -21.14
CA PRO A 643 -39.73 -10.85 -19.95
C PRO A 643 -38.82 -12.06 -20.27
N GLU A 644 -37.76 -12.28 -19.50
CA GLU A 644 -36.76 -13.35 -19.71
C GLU A 644 -37.39 -14.73 -19.86
N GLU A 645 -38.48 -15.04 -19.16
CA GLU A 645 -39.21 -16.31 -19.24
C GLU A 645 -39.80 -16.62 -20.61
N TYR A 646 -39.97 -15.58 -21.45
CA TYR A 646 -40.46 -15.69 -22.82
C TYR A 646 -39.37 -15.50 -23.86
N VAL A 647 -38.12 -15.31 -23.45
CA VAL A 647 -37.00 -15.19 -24.38
C VAL A 647 -36.42 -16.58 -24.64
N GLU A 648 -36.57 -17.04 -25.88
CA GLU A 648 -35.86 -18.22 -26.40
C GLU A 648 -34.64 -17.72 -27.17
N ILE A 649 -33.41 -18.01 -26.66
CA ILE A 649 -32.19 -17.69 -27.41
C ILE A 649 -32.09 -18.61 -28.60
N ARG A 650 -32.02 -18.03 -29.79
CA ARG A 650 -31.73 -18.72 -31.04
C ARG A 650 -30.41 -18.30 -31.60
N GLU A 651 -29.76 -19.26 -32.22
CA GLU A 651 -28.45 -19.11 -32.84
C GLU A 651 -28.69 -19.03 -34.36
N GLU A 652 -28.08 -18.07 -35.05
CA GLU A 652 -27.93 -18.12 -36.49
C GLU A 652 -26.98 -19.25 -36.89
N GLU A 653 -27.01 -19.69 -38.17
CA GLU A 653 -26.06 -20.70 -38.65
C GLU A 653 -24.61 -20.21 -38.35
N PRO A 654 -23.82 -20.97 -37.54
CA PRO A 654 -22.51 -20.56 -37.14
C PRO A 654 -21.58 -20.54 -38.36
N ARG A 655 -20.77 -19.52 -38.50
CA ARG A 655 -19.69 -19.45 -39.45
C ARG A 655 -18.39 -19.98 -38.84
N GLU A 656 -17.94 -21.12 -39.33
CA GLU A 656 -16.67 -21.72 -38.94
C GLU A 656 -15.54 -21.26 -39.85
N VAL A 657 -14.40 -20.84 -39.27
CA VAL A 657 -13.20 -20.46 -40.01
C VAL A 657 -12.00 -21.15 -39.36
N ASP A 658 -11.28 -21.90 -40.19
CA ASP A 658 -10.03 -22.53 -39.72
C ASP A 658 -8.87 -21.59 -39.89
N TYR A 659 -8.15 -21.35 -38.79
CA TYR A 659 -6.94 -20.56 -38.75
C TYR A 659 -5.73 -21.41 -38.40
N THR A 660 -4.59 -21.10 -39.01
CA THR A 660 -3.31 -21.63 -38.61
C THR A 660 -2.69 -20.71 -37.56
N VAL A 661 -2.30 -21.25 -36.43
CA VAL A 661 -1.56 -20.50 -35.40
C VAL A 661 -0.19 -20.12 -35.97
N CYS A 662 0.05 -18.84 -36.24
CA CYS A 662 1.30 -18.37 -36.82
C CYS A 662 2.32 -17.92 -35.78
N ALA A 663 1.84 -17.43 -34.66
CA ALA A 663 2.69 -16.95 -33.58
C ALA A 663 2.05 -17.11 -32.19
N LEU A 664 2.89 -17.26 -31.19
CA LEU A 664 2.59 -17.05 -29.80
C LEU A 664 3.18 -15.69 -29.41
N VAL A 665 2.36 -14.82 -28.85
CA VAL A 665 2.69 -13.42 -28.65
C VAL A 665 2.34 -12.94 -27.23
N GLU A 666 3.15 -12.00 -26.75
CA GLU A 666 2.79 -11.16 -25.62
C GLU A 666 2.19 -9.86 -26.17
N VAL A 667 0.93 -9.60 -25.82
CA VAL A 667 0.24 -8.36 -26.16
C VAL A 667 0.28 -7.45 -24.94
N PRO A 668 0.73 -6.18 -25.08
CA PRO A 668 0.73 -5.23 -23.97
C PRO A 668 -0.65 -5.12 -23.32
N TYR A 669 -0.71 -5.08 -21.99
CA TYR A 669 -1.97 -5.01 -21.25
C TYR A 669 -2.89 -3.88 -21.73
N ALA A 670 -2.33 -2.75 -22.08
CA ALA A 670 -3.07 -1.61 -22.59
C ALA A 670 -3.76 -1.84 -23.96
N MET A 671 -3.30 -2.82 -24.73
CA MET A 671 -3.88 -3.22 -26.02
C MET A 671 -4.84 -4.38 -25.91
N THR A 672 -5.02 -4.97 -24.74
CA THR A 672 -5.99 -6.02 -24.50
C THR A 672 -7.34 -5.42 -24.08
N PHE A 673 -8.37 -6.26 -23.99
CA PHE A 673 -9.64 -5.82 -23.37
C PHE A 673 -9.56 -5.67 -21.84
N ARG A 674 -8.32 -5.73 -21.27
CA ARG A 674 -8.01 -5.61 -19.86
C ARG A 674 -8.65 -6.68 -18.97
N TYR A 675 -9.19 -7.73 -19.57
CA TYR A 675 -9.66 -8.92 -18.86
C TYR A 675 -9.32 -10.17 -19.70
N SER A 676 -9.19 -11.31 -19.04
CA SER A 676 -8.97 -12.60 -19.69
C SER A 676 -10.23 -13.44 -19.63
N GLY A 677 -10.52 -14.15 -20.72
CA GLY A 677 -11.62 -15.10 -20.80
C GLY A 677 -11.22 -16.50 -20.33
N SER A 678 -12.19 -17.43 -20.36
CA SER A 678 -11.93 -18.83 -20.05
C SER A 678 -11.38 -19.66 -21.22
N GLY A 679 -11.15 -19.04 -22.39
CA GLY A 679 -10.61 -19.64 -23.61
C GLY A 679 -9.27 -19.04 -24.01
N TYR A 680 -8.91 -19.18 -25.29
CA TYR A 680 -7.74 -18.50 -25.84
C TYR A 680 -8.04 -17.01 -26.03
N ASP A 681 -7.05 -16.17 -25.77
CA ASP A 681 -7.04 -14.79 -26.23
C ASP A 681 -6.30 -14.75 -27.56
N THR A 682 -6.95 -14.25 -28.59
CA THR A 682 -6.44 -14.30 -29.97
C THR A 682 -6.45 -12.93 -30.62
N ILE A 683 -5.48 -12.67 -31.47
CA ILE A 683 -5.37 -11.43 -32.22
C ILE A 683 -5.20 -11.69 -33.71
N LEU A 684 -5.77 -10.80 -34.52
CA LEU A 684 -5.57 -10.77 -35.98
C LEU A 684 -5.79 -9.34 -36.53
N PRO A 685 -5.40 -9.03 -37.77
CA PRO A 685 -5.68 -7.74 -38.38
C PRO A 685 -7.18 -7.44 -38.45
N ALA A 686 -7.56 -6.21 -38.13
CA ALA A 686 -8.97 -5.79 -38.04
C ALA A 686 -9.70 -5.98 -39.36
N GLU A 687 -9.07 -5.69 -40.50
CA GLU A 687 -9.66 -5.92 -41.83
C GLU A 687 -10.01 -7.39 -42.04
N ARG A 688 -9.09 -8.27 -41.69
CA ARG A 688 -9.33 -9.72 -41.78
C ARG A 688 -10.45 -10.17 -40.86
N MET A 689 -10.48 -9.66 -39.61
CA MET A 689 -11.55 -9.96 -38.67
C MET A 689 -12.90 -9.54 -39.21
N LYS A 690 -13.02 -8.35 -39.82
CA LYS A 690 -14.25 -7.87 -40.45
C LYS A 690 -14.72 -8.76 -41.57
N GLU A 691 -13.82 -9.21 -42.44
CA GLU A 691 -14.15 -10.14 -43.56
C GLU A 691 -14.61 -11.50 -43.05
N ASP A 692 -13.95 -12.03 -42.02
CA ASP A 692 -14.19 -13.37 -41.51
C ASP A 692 -15.45 -13.44 -40.63
N CYS A 693 -15.73 -12.43 -39.81
CA CYS A 693 -16.96 -12.37 -39.02
C CYS A 693 -18.18 -11.94 -39.89
N GLY A 694 -17.94 -11.11 -40.92
CA GLY A 694 -19.01 -10.60 -41.78
C GLY A 694 -19.91 -9.56 -41.13
N ALA A 695 -19.43 -8.94 -40.02
CA ALA A 695 -20.11 -7.93 -39.23
C ALA A 695 -19.28 -6.66 -39.12
N GLU A 696 -19.90 -5.56 -38.77
CA GLU A 696 -19.16 -4.35 -38.44
C GLU A 696 -18.44 -4.54 -37.12
N LEU A 697 -17.26 -3.92 -37.02
CA LEU A 697 -16.44 -4.00 -35.83
C LEU A 697 -16.71 -2.83 -34.90
N ILE A 698 -16.72 -3.11 -33.60
CA ILE A 698 -16.83 -2.10 -32.54
C ILE A 698 -15.42 -1.68 -32.14
N ARG A 699 -15.09 -0.40 -32.34
CA ARG A 699 -13.80 0.16 -31.95
C ARG A 699 -13.77 0.39 -30.46
N LYS A 700 -12.82 -0.29 -29.75
CA LYS A 700 -12.70 -0.25 -28.30
C LYS A 700 -11.88 0.92 -27.80
N TYR A 701 -10.78 1.20 -28.44
CA TYR A 701 -9.84 2.26 -28.06
C TYR A 701 -9.07 2.78 -29.27
N TYR A 702 -8.52 3.94 -29.11
CA TYR A 702 -7.51 4.51 -29.99
C TYR A 702 -6.25 4.81 -29.21
N LEU A 703 -5.09 4.42 -29.71
CA LEU A 703 -3.82 4.71 -29.08
C LEU A 703 -2.82 5.31 -30.09
N PHE A 704 -1.91 6.14 -29.58
CA PHE A 704 -0.89 6.74 -30.43
C PHE A 704 0.37 7.11 -29.63
N ASP A 705 1.51 7.14 -30.36
CA ASP A 705 2.79 7.68 -29.89
C ASP A 705 3.08 9.03 -30.52
N THR A 706 3.88 9.81 -29.85
CA THR A 706 4.31 11.14 -30.28
C THR A 706 5.81 11.16 -30.62
N PRO A 707 6.27 12.04 -31.54
CA PRO A 707 7.67 12.03 -31.97
C PRO A 707 8.65 12.53 -30.90
N ASP A 708 8.24 13.36 -30.00
CA ASP A 708 9.08 13.94 -28.95
C ASP A 708 8.26 14.48 -27.76
N MET A 709 8.96 14.87 -26.70
CA MET A 709 8.35 15.38 -25.47
C MET A 709 7.56 16.70 -25.65
N GLU A 710 7.87 17.50 -26.68
CA GLU A 710 7.13 18.74 -26.95
C GLU A 710 5.75 18.41 -27.54
N ALA A 711 5.71 17.45 -28.47
CA ALA A 711 4.48 16.89 -29.03
C ALA A 711 3.66 16.14 -27.94
N GLU A 712 4.31 15.35 -27.09
CA GLU A 712 3.68 14.67 -25.95
C GLU A 712 2.98 15.68 -25.02
N ASN A 713 3.66 16.74 -24.61
CA ASN A 713 3.08 17.77 -23.78
C ASN A 713 1.96 18.58 -24.47
N ALA A 714 2.01 18.73 -25.81
CA ALA A 714 0.95 19.39 -26.56
C ALA A 714 -0.30 18.51 -26.63
N ALA A 715 -0.13 17.21 -26.91
CA ALA A 715 -1.20 16.22 -26.93
C ALA A 715 -1.86 16.07 -25.55
N GLU A 716 -1.07 16.02 -24.47
CA GLU A 716 -1.59 15.97 -23.09
C GLU A 716 -2.52 17.15 -22.77
N ARG A 717 -2.13 18.35 -23.17
CA ARG A 717 -2.97 19.55 -22.96
C ARG A 717 -4.25 19.50 -23.80
N TYR A 718 -4.15 19.10 -25.05
CA TYR A 718 -5.30 18.98 -25.93
C TYR A 718 -6.30 17.92 -25.42
N LEU A 719 -5.81 16.72 -25.08
CA LEU A 719 -6.66 15.66 -24.54
C LEU A 719 -7.27 16.02 -23.18
N ALA A 720 -6.53 16.74 -22.33
CA ALA A 720 -7.07 17.27 -21.09
C ALA A 720 -8.21 18.27 -21.32
N GLU A 721 -8.13 19.11 -22.37
CA GLU A 721 -9.22 20.02 -22.76
C GLU A 721 -10.40 19.24 -23.37
N LEU A 722 -10.14 18.29 -24.25
CA LEU A 722 -11.15 17.45 -24.90
C LEU A 722 -11.98 16.64 -23.89
N THR A 723 -11.32 16.14 -22.85
CA THR A 723 -11.96 15.29 -21.83
C THR A 723 -12.45 16.06 -20.59
N ALA A 724 -12.16 17.35 -20.49
CA ALA A 724 -12.47 18.18 -19.29
C ALA A 724 -13.97 18.52 -19.15
N GLY A 725 -14.79 18.33 -20.19
CA GLY A 725 -16.22 18.59 -20.11
C GLY A 725 -16.94 17.72 -19.10
N ASP A 726 -17.77 18.30 -18.25
CA ASP A 726 -18.60 17.53 -17.29
C ASP A 726 -19.54 16.54 -18.02
N THR A 727 -19.83 16.77 -19.30
CA THR A 727 -20.65 15.91 -20.17
C THR A 727 -19.83 15.04 -21.13
N SER A 728 -18.50 15.16 -21.12
CA SER A 728 -17.65 14.34 -21.99
C SER A 728 -17.63 12.90 -21.47
N VAL A 729 -17.94 11.97 -22.33
CA VAL A 729 -17.82 10.53 -22.05
C VAL A 729 -16.43 9.99 -22.35
N LEU A 730 -15.53 10.82 -22.91
CA LEU A 730 -14.16 10.44 -23.24
C LEU A 730 -13.25 10.51 -22.02
N MET A 731 -12.35 9.56 -21.94
CA MET A 731 -11.22 9.50 -21.02
C MET A 731 -9.94 9.16 -21.78
N TYR A 732 -8.81 9.49 -21.19
CA TYR A 732 -7.52 9.06 -21.69
C TYR A 732 -6.58 8.64 -20.56
N GLU A 733 -5.66 7.76 -20.86
CA GLU A 733 -4.48 7.43 -20.05
C GLU A 733 -3.24 7.90 -20.77
N SER A 734 -2.28 8.48 -20.05
CA SER A 734 -1.03 8.93 -20.66
C SER A 734 0.17 8.33 -19.96
N LYS A 735 1.23 8.07 -20.74
CA LYS A 735 2.52 7.64 -20.24
C LYS A 735 3.11 8.64 -19.25
N ALA A 736 2.86 9.95 -19.46
CA ALA A 736 3.29 11.01 -18.57
C ALA A 736 2.62 10.94 -17.19
N SER A 737 1.31 10.65 -17.13
CA SER A 737 0.59 10.50 -15.87
C SER A 737 1.11 9.29 -15.07
N ILE A 738 1.29 8.14 -15.72
CA ILE A 738 1.85 6.92 -15.10
C ILE A 738 3.26 7.17 -14.57
N ARG A 739 4.11 7.87 -15.35
CA ARG A 739 5.46 8.27 -14.92
C ARG A 739 5.40 9.16 -13.70
N SER A 740 4.52 10.15 -13.68
CA SER A 740 4.34 11.07 -12.55
C SER A 740 3.90 10.36 -11.28
N GLU A 741 2.97 9.42 -11.38
CA GLU A 741 2.53 8.58 -10.26
C GLU A 741 3.68 7.75 -9.69
N PHE A 742 4.45 7.12 -10.56
CA PHE A 742 5.59 6.30 -10.14
C PHE A 742 6.71 7.14 -9.50
N GLU A 743 7.01 8.33 -10.02
CA GLU A 743 7.93 9.25 -9.37
C GLU A 743 7.45 9.70 -7.98
N GLN A 744 6.16 9.91 -7.80
CA GLN A 744 5.59 10.23 -6.49
C GLN A 744 5.75 9.05 -5.52
N PHE A 745 5.51 7.83 -6.00
CA PHE A 745 5.75 6.59 -5.26
C PHE A 745 7.23 6.46 -4.83
N GLN A 746 8.19 6.69 -5.73
CA GLN A 746 9.62 6.73 -5.41
C GLN A 746 9.95 7.79 -4.34
N LYS A 747 9.43 9.01 -4.49
CA LYS A 747 9.62 10.12 -3.55
C LYS A 747 9.07 9.78 -2.16
N MET A 748 7.95 9.08 -2.08
CA MET A 748 7.36 8.59 -0.82
C MET A 748 8.34 7.66 -0.08
N PHE A 749 8.87 6.64 -0.73
CA PHE A 749 9.83 5.72 -0.12
C PHE A 749 11.10 6.43 0.33
N PHE A 750 11.62 7.35 -0.49
CA PHE A 750 12.80 8.13 -0.16
C PHE A 750 12.58 9.00 1.09
N LEU A 751 11.43 9.67 1.19
CA LEU A 751 11.08 10.51 2.34
C LEU A 751 10.88 9.69 3.62
N LEU A 752 10.07 8.64 3.55
CA LEU A 752 9.78 7.77 4.70
C LEU A 752 11.06 7.11 5.22
N GLY A 753 11.79 6.47 4.32
CA GLY A 753 13.06 5.82 4.66
C GLY A 753 14.13 6.82 5.09
N GLY A 754 14.21 7.98 4.47
CA GLY A 754 15.13 9.06 4.81
C GLY A 754 14.92 9.58 6.24
N VAL A 755 13.67 9.78 6.66
CA VAL A 755 13.34 10.17 8.04
C VAL A 755 13.74 9.08 9.04
N LEU A 756 13.44 7.82 8.73
CA LEU A 756 13.85 6.70 9.58
C LEU A 756 15.38 6.63 9.71
N CYS A 757 16.10 6.75 8.59
CA CYS A 757 17.58 6.81 8.58
C CYS A 757 18.11 8.01 9.36
N ALA A 758 17.49 9.17 9.27
CA ALA A 758 17.87 10.37 10.02
C ALA A 758 17.70 10.15 11.54
N ILE A 759 16.58 9.56 11.98
CA ILE A 759 16.34 9.25 13.39
C ILE A 759 17.38 8.23 13.90
N ILE A 760 17.64 7.16 13.14
CA ILE A 760 18.65 6.14 13.49
C ILE A 760 20.05 6.76 13.48
N GLY A 761 20.34 7.65 12.53
CA GLY A 761 21.57 8.43 12.47
C GLY A 761 21.80 9.31 13.70
N LEU A 762 20.77 10.04 14.10
CA LEU A 762 20.79 10.89 15.29
C LEU A 762 21.04 10.07 16.57
N VAL A 763 20.46 8.91 16.60
CA VAL A 763 20.71 7.89 17.62
C VAL A 763 22.18 7.44 17.64
N GLY A 764 22.78 7.17 16.49
CA GLY A 764 24.21 6.84 16.34
C GLY A 764 25.11 7.98 16.83
N VAL A 765 24.80 9.21 16.46
CA VAL A 765 25.49 10.43 16.91
C VAL A 765 25.44 10.58 18.44
N LEU A 766 24.29 10.34 19.06
CA LEU A 766 24.14 10.35 20.51
C LEU A 766 25.00 9.28 21.22
N ASN A 767 25.06 8.08 20.64
CA ASN A 767 25.95 7.03 21.14
C ASN A 767 27.41 7.43 21.08
N PHE A 768 27.82 8.02 19.98
CA PHE A 768 29.17 8.54 19.78
C PHE A 768 29.47 9.67 20.77
N PHE A 769 28.56 10.66 20.88
CA PHE A 769 28.69 11.74 21.87
C PHE A 769 28.86 11.21 23.31
N ASN A 770 27.99 10.28 23.71
CA ASN A 770 28.03 9.68 25.02
C ASN A 770 29.33 8.89 25.29
N ALA A 771 29.80 8.16 24.26
CA ALA A 771 31.08 7.42 24.34
C ALA A 771 32.28 8.33 24.55
N ILE A 772 32.37 9.44 23.77
CA ILE A 772 33.46 10.42 23.90
C ILE A 772 33.36 11.16 25.22
N MET A 773 32.18 11.63 25.61
CA MET A 773 31.95 12.31 26.89
C MET A 773 32.40 11.47 28.08
N THR A 774 32.01 10.21 28.12
CA THR A 774 32.39 9.28 29.18
C THR A 774 33.86 8.96 29.14
N GLY A 775 34.45 8.82 27.94
CA GLY A 775 35.88 8.64 27.75
C GLY A 775 36.69 9.81 28.29
N ILE A 776 36.20 11.06 28.13
CA ILE A 776 36.84 12.25 28.72
C ILE A 776 36.65 12.28 30.24
N LEU A 777 35.44 12.00 30.75
CA LEU A 777 35.12 12.06 32.17
C LEU A 777 35.87 10.99 32.98
N SER A 778 35.98 9.76 32.50
CA SER A 778 36.64 8.65 33.18
C SER A 778 38.16 8.79 33.19
N ARG A 779 38.71 9.57 32.24
CA ARG A 779 40.16 9.76 32.09
C ARG A 779 40.66 11.15 32.56
N LYS A 780 39.83 11.91 33.31
CA LYS A 780 40.22 13.25 33.80
C LYS A 780 41.55 13.24 34.56
N ARG A 781 41.80 12.26 35.43
CA ARG A 781 43.04 12.10 36.16
C ARG A 781 44.23 11.79 35.25
N GLU A 782 44.04 10.91 34.28
CA GLU A 782 45.09 10.58 33.29
C GLU A 782 45.47 11.81 32.47
N PHE A 783 44.51 12.62 32.05
CA PHE A 783 44.77 13.88 31.35
C PHE A 783 45.50 14.89 32.23
N ALA A 784 45.14 14.98 33.52
CA ALA A 784 45.84 15.83 34.46
C ALA A 784 47.32 15.40 34.66
N VAL A 785 47.58 14.08 34.75
CA VAL A 785 48.94 13.53 34.81
C VAL A 785 49.70 13.79 33.51
N LEU A 786 49.12 13.58 32.34
CA LEU A 786 49.77 13.88 31.07
C LEU A 786 50.13 15.38 30.94
N GLN A 787 49.25 16.26 31.40
CA GLN A 787 49.50 17.71 31.45
C GLN A 787 50.58 18.10 32.44
N SER A 788 50.68 17.43 33.61
CA SER A 788 51.76 17.65 34.59
C SER A 788 53.12 17.18 34.09
N VAL A 789 53.15 16.19 33.16
CA VAL A 789 54.38 15.73 32.50
C VAL A 789 54.77 16.60 31.29
N GLY A 790 53.95 17.63 30.95
CA GLY A 790 54.25 18.59 29.91
C GLY A 790 53.42 18.52 28.61
N MET A 791 52.39 17.73 28.58
CA MET A 791 51.47 17.70 27.45
C MET A 791 50.65 18.99 27.39
N THR A 792 50.68 19.70 26.27
CA THR A 792 49.94 20.93 26.09
C THR A 792 48.43 20.71 25.85
N ASN A 793 47.61 21.69 26.17
CA ASN A 793 46.18 21.67 25.91
C ASN A 793 45.84 21.40 24.42
N ARG A 794 46.68 21.91 23.49
CA ARG A 794 46.50 21.71 22.05
C ARG A 794 46.76 20.24 21.68
N GLN A 795 47.79 19.63 22.22
CA GLN A 795 48.11 18.21 22.00
C GLN A 795 47.02 17.30 22.54
N LEU A 796 46.49 17.60 23.74
CA LEU A 796 45.41 16.82 24.33
C LEU A 796 44.11 16.93 23.52
N LYS A 797 43.75 18.16 23.08
CA LYS A 797 42.64 18.37 22.17
C LYS A 797 42.82 17.59 20.86
N GLN A 798 44.02 17.66 20.27
CA GLN A 798 44.35 16.96 19.03
C GLN A 798 44.27 15.44 19.19
N MET A 799 44.69 14.89 20.33
CA MET A 799 44.57 13.46 20.65
C MET A 799 43.09 13.02 20.69
N LEU A 800 42.23 13.80 21.33
CA LEU A 800 40.79 13.49 21.41
C LEU A 800 40.08 13.60 20.05
N VAL A 801 40.46 14.61 19.24
CA VAL A 801 39.96 14.75 17.89
C VAL A 801 40.37 13.56 17.01
N GLN A 802 41.64 13.14 17.09
CA GLN A 802 42.13 11.96 16.39
C GLN A 802 41.44 10.68 16.86
N GLU A 803 41.17 10.54 18.18
CA GLU A 803 40.37 9.43 18.72
C GLU A 803 38.98 9.42 18.12
N GLY A 804 38.32 10.60 17.99
CA GLY A 804 37.01 10.76 17.32
C GLY A 804 37.04 10.36 15.86
N LEU A 805 38.05 10.82 15.11
CA LEU A 805 38.26 10.47 13.71
C LEU A 805 38.49 8.97 13.50
N PHE A 806 39.22 8.30 14.41
CA PHE A 806 39.38 6.85 14.31
C PHE A 806 38.06 6.09 14.56
N TYR A 807 37.19 6.58 15.44
CA TYR A 807 35.86 6.01 15.63
C TYR A 807 35.03 6.13 14.35
N THR A 808 34.98 7.33 13.74
CA THR A 808 34.19 7.58 12.53
C THR A 808 34.77 6.86 11.32
N ALA A 809 36.09 6.84 11.15
CA ALA A 809 36.74 6.07 10.08
C ALA A 809 36.47 4.56 10.21
N GLY A 810 36.58 4.02 11.44
CA GLY A 810 36.24 2.62 11.71
C GLY A 810 34.77 2.31 11.41
N SER A 811 33.86 3.27 11.69
CA SER A 811 32.43 3.13 11.37
C SER A 811 32.17 3.10 9.88
N VAL A 812 32.84 3.92 9.08
CA VAL A 812 32.76 3.90 7.61
C VAL A 812 33.24 2.57 7.03
N VAL A 813 34.39 2.07 7.51
CA VAL A 813 34.90 0.75 7.06
C VAL A 813 33.91 -0.37 7.38
N VAL A 814 33.34 -0.38 8.59
CA VAL A 814 32.36 -1.39 8.99
C VAL A 814 31.05 -1.22 8.22
N ALA A 815 30.61 0.03 7.98
CA ALA A 815 29.43 0.29 7.17
C ALA A 815 29.61 -0.21 5.73
N PHE A 816 30.77 0.03 5.15
CA PHE A 816 31.09 -0.51 3.81
C PHE A 816 31.05 -2.04 3.79
N LEU A 817 31.69 -2.70 4.75
CA LEU A 817 31.67 -4.17 4.83
C LEU A 817 30.26 -4.72 5.06
N LEU A 818 29.47 -4.05 5.87
CA LEU A 818 28.06 -4.43 6.08
C LEU A 818 27.23 -4.20 4.82
N SER A 819 27.45 -3.10 4.10
CA SER A 819 26.75 -2.81 2.84
C SER A 819 27.07 -3.83 1.75
N LEU A 820 28.31 -4.35 1.71
CA LEU A 820 28.68 -5.45 0.79
C LEU A 820 27.92 -6.76 1.06
N VAL A 821 27.46 -6.98 2.29
CA VAL A 821 26.72 -8.19 2.68
C VAL A 821 25.23 -7.93 2.62
N CYS A 822 24.78 -6.83 3.23
CA CYS A 822 23.33 -6.51 3.33
C CYS A 822 22.76 -6.02 2.00
N GLY A 823 23.55 -5.38 1.15
CA GLY A 823 23.10 -4.86 -0.14
C GLY A 823 22.55 -5.95 -1.06
N PRO A 824 23.35 -6.95 -1.45
CA PRO A 824 22.87 -8.03 -2.30
C PRO A 824 21.70 -8.82 -1.67
N LEU A 825 21.77 -9.10 -0.36
CA LEU A 825 20.71 -9.82 0.34
C LEU A 825 19.38 -9.06 0.35
N SER A 826 19.44 -7.73 0.54
CA SER A 826 18.23 -6.90 0.47
C SER A 826 17.78 -6.70 -0.98
N GLY A 827 18.71 -6.68 -1.95
CA GLY A 827 18.41 -6.57 -3.36
C GLY A 827 17.60 -7.75 -3.88
N ASP A 828 18.08 -8.97 -3.65
CA ASP A 828 17.38 -10.20 -4.03
C ASP A 828 15.96 -10.29 -3.43
N MET A 829 15.81 -9.84 -2.18
CA MET A 829 14.50 -9.79 -1.54
C MET A 829 13.58 -8.72 -2.16
N MET A 830 14.14 -7.57 -2.57
CA MET A 830 13.39 -6.47 -3.16
C MET A 830 12.96 -6.75 -4.58
N GLU A 831 13.83 -7.38 -5.38
CA GLU A 831 13.50 -7.84 -6.74
C GLU A 831 12.35 -8.87 -6.73
N LYS A 832 12.28 -9.73 -5.72
CA LYS A 832 11.17 -10.66 -5.54
C LYS A 832 9.87 -10.01 -5.05
N MET A 833 9.97 -8.90 -4.32
CA MET A 833 8.80 -8.17 -3.81
C MET A 833 8.24 -7.15 -4.80
N PHE A 834 9.10 -6.59 -5.62
CA PHE A 834 8.76 -5.51 -6.56
C PHE A 834 9.36 -5.85 -7.92
N TRP A 835 8.56 -6.40 -8.82
CA TRP A 835 8.96 -6.83 -10.17
C TRP A 835 9.64 -5.72 -10.99
N PHE A 836 9.29 -4.46 -10.73
CA PHE A 836 9.91 -3.28 -11.35
C PHE A 836 11.22 -2.83 -10.67
N CYS A 837 11.74 -3.59 -9.73
CA CYS A 837 12.99 -3.26 -9.04
C CYS A 837 14.14 -4.07 -9.66
N THR A 838 15.20 -3.37 -10.07
CA THR A 838 16.47 -3.98 -10.49
C THR A 838 17.57 -3.53 -9.54
N TYR A 839 18.17 -4.46 -8.82
CA TYR A 839 19.17 -4.11 -7.81
C TYR A 839 20.49 -3.65 -8.45
N HIS A 840 20.88 -2.42 -8.15
CA HIS A 840 22.19 -1.88 -8.48
C HIS A 840 22.99 -1.57 -7.22
N PHE A 841 24.12 -2.25 -7.03
CA PHE A 841 24.99 -1.96 -5.91
C PHE A 841 25.57 -0.55 -6.03
N THR A 842 25.29 0.31 -5.05
CA THR A 842 25.85 1.64 -4.96
C THR A 842 26.60 1.86 -3.65
N ILE A 843 27.74 2.53 -3.73
CA ILE A 843 28.53 2.94 -2.56
C ILE A 843 28.43 4.45 -2.30
N LEU A 844 27.76 5.17 -3.21
CA LEU A 844 27.66 6.63 -3.16
C LEU A 844 27.15 7.17 -1.81
N PRO A 845 26.12 6.59 -1.16
CA PRO A 845 25.66 7.06 0.14
C PRO A 845 26.71 6.92 1.26
N VAL A 846 27.52 5.87 1.21
CA VAL A 846 28.61 5.67 2.17
C VAL A 846 29.69 6.74 1.98
N ILE A 847 30.03 7.07 0.73
CA ILE A 847 30.99 8.13 0.39
C ILE A 847 30.43 9.50 0.81
N ALA A 848 29.18 9.79 0.53
CA ALA A 848 28.50 11.04 0.89
C ALA A 848 28.48 11.30 2.42
N MET A 849 28.51 10.24 3.22
CA MET A 849 28.57 10.34 4.68
C MET A 849 29.98 10.59 5.23
N LEU A 850 31.04 10.48 4.43
CA LEU A 850 32.42 10.74 4.87
C LEU A 850 32.63 12.15 5.44
N PRO A 851 32.24 13.25 4.74
CA PRO A 851 32.39 14.60 5.28
C PRO A 851 31.57 14.80 6.57
N VAL A 852 30.37 14.24 6.66
CA VAL A 852 29.54 14.32 7.87
C VAL A 852 30.25 13.66 9.04
N PHE A 853 30.82 12.48 8.84
CA PHE A 853 31.56 11.77 9.87
C PHE A 853 32.88 12.45 10.24
N ALA A 854 33.58 13.06 9.30
CA ALA A 854 34.76 13.84 9.56
C ALA A 854 34.41 15.05 10.46
N VAL A 855 33.35 15.77 10.14
CA VAL A 855 32.88 16.90 10.96
C VAL A 855 32.49 16.43 12.37
N LEU A 856 31.69 15.38 12.50
CA LEU A 856 31.29 14.82 13.80
C LEU A 856 32.49 14.34 14.62
N GLY A 857 33.44 13.64 14.00
CA GLY A 857 34.66 13.15 14.60
C GLY A 857 35.57 14.27 15.14
N CYS A 858 35.55 15.45 14.48
CA CYS A 858 36.28 16.62 14.93
C CYS A 858 35.51 17.45 15.97
N LEU A 859 34.24 17.75 15.68
CA LEU A 859 33.45 18.71 16.44
C LEU A 859 33.08 18.19 17.84
N ILE A 860 32.56 16.97 17.94
CA ILE A 860 32.10 16.42 19.21
C ILE A 860 33.21 16.32 20.26
N PRO A 861 34.38 15.73 19.98
CA PRO A 861 35.48 15.72 20.93
C PRO A 861 36.00 17.12 21.29
N ALA A 862 36.05 18.04 20.33
CA ALA A 862 36.50 19.39 20.53
C ALA A 862 35.61 20.20 21.48
N VAL A 863 34.28 20.12 21.27
CA VAL A 863 33.25 20.79 22.09
C VAL A 863 33.26 20.22 23.52
N LEU A 864 33.28 18.89 23.64
CA LEU A 864 33.28 18.21 24.95
C LEU A 864 34.55 18.52 25.76
N TYR A 865 35.70 18.59 25.10
CA TYR A 865 36.95 18.99 25.73
C TYR A 865 36.90 20.44 26.25
N GLN A 866 36.37 21.37 25.43
CA GLN A 866 36.22 22.76 25.83
C GLN A 866 35.27 22.93 27.03
N ALA A 867 34.14 22.20 27.03
CA ALA A 867 33.21 22.20 28.15
C ALA A 867 33.79 21.65 29.44
N GLY A 868 34.73 20.69 29.37
CA GLY A 868 35.43 20.09 30.51
C GLY A 868 36.62 20.90 31.05
N ARG A 869 37.07 21.95 30.33
CA ARG A 869 38.28 22.70 30.64
C ARG A 869 38.16 23.72 31.80
N ARG A 870 36.97 23.99 32.28
CA ARG A 870 36.70 25.02 33.30
C ARG A 870 37.32 24.74 34.70
N GLN A 871 37.89 23.55 34.95
CA GLN A 871 38.53 23.16 36.20
C GLN A 871 40.07 23.21 36.08
N SER A 872 40.77 23.68 37.12
CA SER A 872 42.23 23.72 37.16
C SER A 872 42.85 22.30 37.22
N ILE A 873 44.14 22.15 36.81
CA ILE A 873 44.82 20.85 36.82
C ILE A 873 44.89 20.30 38.27
N VAL A 874 45.12 21.19 39.27
CA VAL A 874 45.17 20.83 40.67
C VAL A 874 43.82 20.34 41.21
N GLU A 875 42.75 21.01 40.85
CA GLU A 875 41.38 20.58 41.19
C GLU A 875 41.02 19.21 40.61
N ARG A 876 41.43 18.94 39.36
CA ARG A 876 41.20 17.63 38.73
C ARG A 876 42.01 16.49 39.35
N LEU A 877 43.18 16.77 39.92
CA LEU A 877 43.96 15.78 40.64
C LEU A 877 43.34 15.52 42.02
N ARG A 878 42.77 16.56 42.69
CA ARG A 878 42.20 16.49 44.04
C ARG A 878 40.80 15.89 44.11
N GLU A 879 39.95 16.12 43.11
CA GLU A 879 38.61 15.48 42.99
C GLU A 879 38.69 13.95 42.81
N ALA A 880 39.88 13.40 42.56
CA ALA A 880 40.08 11.97 42.33
C ALA A 880 40.64 11.22 43.55
N GLU A 881 40.98 11.89 44.65
CA GLU A 881 41.20 11.34 46.00
C GLU A 881 39.83 11.21 46.72
#